data_fcb867efc6e8e9df1463f0c012ac1086
#
_entry.id   fcb867efc6e8e9df1463f0c012ac1086
#
_cell.length_a   1.000
_cell.length_b   1.000
_cell.length_c   1.000
_cell.angle_alpha   90.00
_cell.angle_beta   90.00
_cell.angle_gamma   90.00
#
_symmetry.space_group_name_H-M   'P 1'
#
loop_
_entity.id
_entity.type
_entity.pdbx_description
1 polymer ?
#
loop_
_entity_poly.entity_id
_entity_poly.type
_entity_poly.pdbx_seq_one_letter_code
_entity_poly.pdbx_strand_id
1 'polypeptide(L)'
;MSRQLYYGIDLGTTNSAIAYGYIGGNNKLKTQICTINRSGKEGGIEAKNTLPSVVYYKKDVKKNELKTIVGDFSKNQYGKKYGSVVKSVKNHMGDSQPIKLDEKIGNKGPEEISSLILKHLLLGIKDKLTLDETPNNVIITIPASFDSDQCNATLKAAELAGLNVIDKDGNYLKNILLYEPKAVIYNVANMVSTGEIPETTIDFSTKKNVLVFDLGGGTPDVALYEVYNNEKFDFPVINELAVGRYTRIGGDDFDNIIAKDLVEKFMKYTGFSKSDVNMDELLQIMENKAEYLKLELSEKVFNSKFSGNVVPDDEEFEISEMDIYKGSEFEEYYTKKEIEKIISPLMGDHLEKIHINKISNMTSEKDINNIIYPILDVLAKAQDSGYSTDVDAIILNGGMTKFYMIKDRIEKFFNITPITVNDPDLAVAKGAAFYQYCLEKIGVNNIVFEDENKNKKIKTNESGTLLQLGSSIVSDDINLGLTKGYVRKLIKAGTKLPTGDIEQEVFSLPVDTDRIELPIYLGRGDRTELPNRKISTRVLKLRKIYPHGTEVTLVASVDENKVLKLSGYIGKNKEEKIEVEIDTENGATIDSKGIKITADTLEKLNPNVEMETLRVNTDILENIRQKNKGPKLAHPQIKQKVTAAKYKISQTVASIKNCGNKEDFEKLILDRLNTLANNKVLKGILIDLGINIYPNMSKRGQEEFVRSCKSIVNPSVMGNNLNKDTVTKAVVALGQIKDYSSVGILEKLINNGSARIYITNIVRALGELSPDNNILAKRFLELSMDNVEIDPYIYAVGKSFSREVSGRTVKRLKR
;
A
#
# COMPACT_ATOMS: atom_id res chain seq x y z
N MET A 1 -34.73 10.76 30.65
CA MET A 1 -33.33 11.12 30.43
C MET A 1 -32.81 10.22 29.32
N SER A 2 -32.36 10.78 28.22
CA SER A 2 -31.71 10.00 27.16
C SER A 2 -30.45 9.36 27.74
N ARG A 3 -30.33 8.06 27.55
CA ARG A 3 -29.17 7.28 28.03
C ARG A 3 -27.95 7.72 27.24
N GLN A 4 -26.88 8.14 27.92
CA GLN A 4 -25.63 8.49 27.24
C GLN A 4 -25.05 7.27 26.59
N LEU A 5 -24.68 7.39 25.31
CA LEU A 5 -24.11 6.32 24.48
C LEU A 5 -22.71 6.71 23.98
N TYR A 6 -21.85 5.72 23.87
CA TYR A 6 -20.46 5.84 23.39
C TYR A 6 -20.30 4.99 22.16
N TYR A 7 -19.64 5.48 21.11
CA TYR A 7 -19.62 4.86 19.81
C TYR A 7 -18.19 4.59 19.32
N GLY A 8 -17.97 3.41 18.76
CA GLY A 8 -16.71 3.03 18.14
C GLY A 8 -16.95 2.34 16.81
N ILE A 9 -16.17 2.71 15.80
CA ILE A 9 -16.19 2.10 14.47
C ILE A 9 -14.84 1.43 14.21
N ASP A 10 -14.91 0.18 13.83
CA ASP A 10 -13.83 -0.51 13.14
C ASP A 10 -14.06 -0.38 11.63
N LEU A 11 -13.21 0.42 10.97
CA LEU A 11 -13.19 0.56 9.52
C LEU A 11 -12.20 -0.44 8.93
N GLY A 12 -12.62 -1.69 8.77
CA GLY A 12 -11.74 -2.78 8.32
C GLY A 12 -11.57 -2.85 6.80
N THR A 13 -10.51 -3.54 6.34
CA THR A 13 -10.23 -3.76 4.92
C THR A 13 -11.30 -4.62 4.25
N THR A 14 -11.70 -5.70 4.90
CA THR A 14 -12.68 -6.67 4.39
C THR A 14 -14.07 -6.41 4.95
N ASN A 15 -14.18 -6.22 6.24
CA ASN A 15 -15.41 -5.96 6.96
C ASN A 15 -15.24 -4.80 7.91
N SER A 16 -16.31 -4.03 8.11
CA SER A 16 -16.39 -2.95 9.09
C SER A 16 -17.50 -3.22 10.10
N ALA A 17 -17.34 -2.68 11.31
CA ALA A 17 -18.31 -2.85 12.39
C ALA A 17 -18.50 -1.55 13.18
N ILE A 18 -19.66 -1.38 13.79
CA ILE A 18 -19.92 -0.29 14.73
C ILE A 18 -20.45 -0.84 16.05
N ALA A 19 -19.86 -0.38 17.14
CA ALA A 19 -20.25 -0.71 18.50
C ALA A 19 -20.82 0.52 19.22
N TYR A 20 -21.62 0.26 20.24
CA TYR A 20 -22.05 1.28 21.19
C TYR A 20 -21.86 0.78 22.63
N GLY A 21 -21.55 1.70 23.53
CA GLY A 21 -21.43 1.48 24.96
C GLY A 21 -22.49 2.24 25.74
N TYR A 22 -22.87 1.70 26.88
CA TYR A 22 -23.78 2.32 27.83
C TYR A 22 -23.50 1.86 29.24
N ILE A 23 -23.79 2.72 30.24
CA ILE A 23 -23.62 2.37 31.65
C ILE A 23 -24.69 1.35 32.07
N GLY A 24 -24.21 0.17 32.51
CA GLY A 24 -25.05 -0.90 33.07
C GLY A 24 -25.52 -0.64 34.49
N GLY A 25 -26.38 -1.53 35.02
CA GLY A 25 -26.91 -1.42 36.40
C GLY A 25 -25.83 -1.56 37.49
N ASN A 26 -24.68 -2.13 37.19
CA ASN A 26 -23.52 -2.22 38.08
C ASN A 26 -22.57 -1.02 37.97
N ASN A 27 -22.98 0.05 37.34
CA ASN A 27 -22.19 1.25 37.04
C ASN A 27 -20.93 1.02 36.19
N LYS A 28 -20.84 -0.11 35.48
CA LYS A 28 -19.77 -0.43 34.51
C LYS A 28 -20.28 -0.25 33.11
N LEU A 29 -19.36 0.09 32.20
CA LEU A 29 -19.71 0.23 30.79
C LEU A 29 -19.92 -1.15 30.15
N LYS A 30 -21.07 -1.36 29.56
CA LYS A 30 -21.37 -2.51 28.69
C LYS A 30 -21.25 -2.08 27.24
N THR A 31 -20.45 -2.80 26.45
CA THR A 31 -20.29 -2.57 25.02
C THR A 31 -21.04 -3.62 24.23
N GLN A 32 -21.72 -3.19 23.16
CA GLN A 32 -22.47 -4.08 22.27
C GLN A 32 -22.18 -3.71 20.81
N ILE A 33 -22.18 -4.71 19.95
CA ILE A 33 -22.11 -4.50 18.49
C ILE A 33 -23.52 -4.17 17.99
N CYS A 34 -23.57 -3.19 17.11
CA CYS A 34 -24.79 -2.88 16.38
C CYS A 34 -24.94 -3.86 15.22
N THR A 35 -26.00 -4.66 15.22
CA THR A 35 -26.39 -5.45 14.07
C THR A 35 -26.93 -4.53 12.98
N ILE A 36 -26.32 -4.55 11.80
CA ILE A 36 -26.66 -3.74 10.65
C ILE A 36 -27.57 -4.55 9.72
N ASN A 37 -28.67 -3.96 9.30
CA ASN A 37 -29.50 -4.51 8.24
C ASN A 37 -28.78 -4.35 6.89
N ARG A 38 -28.58 -5.42 6.18
CA ARG A 38 -27.89 -5.43 4.89
C ARG A 38 -28.61 -6.32 3.88
N SER A 39 -28.46 -6.03 2.61
CA SER A 39 -29.03 -6.83 1.55
C SER A 39 -28.36 -8.20 1.51
N GLY A 40 -29.10 -9.28 1.80
CA GLY A 40 -28.60 -10.64 1.74
C GLY A 40 -28.22 -11.09 0.32
N LYS A 41 -27.60 -12.24 0.22
CA LYS A 41 -27.12 -12.80 -1.06
C LYS A 41 -28.23 -12.96 -2.09
N GLU A 42 -29.45 -13.27 -1.66
CA GLU A 42 -30.62 -13.52 -2.50
C GLU A 42 -31.61 -12.34 -2.58
N GLY A 43 -31.18 -11.16 -2.13
CA GLY A 43 -32.00 -9.93 -2.17
C GLY A 43 -32.91 -9.72 -0.94
N GLY A 44 -32.85 -10.60 0.06
CA GLY A 44 -33.48 -10.40 1.37
C GLY A 44 -32.71 -9.41 2.23
N ILE A 45 -33.28 -9.05 3.39
CA ILE A 45 -32.59 -8.25 4.42
C ILE A 45 -32.10 -9.19 5.51
N GLU A 46 -30.80 -9.17 5.79
CA GLU A 46 -30.17 -9.91 6.86
C GLU A 46 -29.56 -8.94 7.88
N ALA A 47 -29.74 -9.22 9.18
CA ALA A 47 -29.09 -8.45 10.24
C ALA A 47 -27.80 -9.15 10.65
N LYS A 48 -26.66 -8.49 10.47
CA LYS A 48 -25.33 -9.05 10.81
C LYS A 48 -24.50 -8.05 11.60
N ASN A 49 -23.51 -8.57 12.33
CA ASN A 49 -22.64 -7.78 13.21
C ASN A 49 -21.54 -7.02 12.46
N THR A 50 -21.27 -7.39 11.21
CA THR A 50 -20.26 -6.76 10.35
C THR A 50 -20.89 -6.34 9.02
N LEU A 51 -20.32 -5.35 8.38
CA LEU A 51 -20.66 -4.84 7.06
C LEU A 51 -19.46 -5.08 6.13
N PRO A 52 -19.60 -5.82 5.01
CA PRO A 52 -18.52 -5.89 4.04
C PRO A 52 -18.09 -4.52 3.54
N SER A 53 -16.79 -4.22 3.59
CA SER A 53 -16.19 -2.94 3.16
C SER A 53 -16.10 -2.87 1.63
N VAL A 54 -17.24 -3.05 0.97
CA VAL A 54 -17.36 -3.13 -0.48
C VAL A 54 -18.41 -2.14 -0.96
N VAL A 55 -18.06 -1.34 -1.96
CA VAL A 55 -18.95 -0.34 -2.56
C VAL A 55 -19.18 -0.65 -4.03
N TYR A 56 -20.44 -0.70 -4.44
CA TYR A 56 -20.84 -0.87 -5.82
C TYR A 56 -21.44 0.41 -6.38
N TYR A 57 -20.91 0.83 -7.51
CA TYR A 57 -21.38 1.99 -8.27
C TYR A 57 -22.09 1.56 -9.53
N LYS A 58 -23.30 2.08 -9.73
CA LYS A 58 -24.07 1.86 -10.96
C LYS A 58 -24.68 3.16 -11.44
N LYS A 59 -24.41 3.52 -12.68
CA LYS A 59 -25.06 4.67 -13.31
C LYS A 59 -26.39 4.23 -13.93
N ASP A 60 -27.48 4.82 -13.46
CA ASP A 60 -28.79 4.71 -14.11
C ASP A 60 -28.80 5.64 -15.32
N VAL A 61 -28.63 5.05 -16.52
CA VAL A 61 -28.53 5.80 -17.79
C VAL A 61 -29.84 6.57 -18.09
N LYS A 62 -30.99 6.06 -17.66
CA LYS A 62 -32.29 6.71 -17.91
C LYS A 62 -32.52 7.94 -17.03
N LYS A 63 -32.09 7.90 -15.78
CA LYS A 63 -32.23 8.99 -14.81
C LYS A 63 -31.00 9.88 -14.69
N ASN A 64 -29.88 9.50 -15.32
CA ASN A 64 -28.54 10.11 -15.16
C ASN A 64 -28.11 10.20 -13.68
N GLU A 65 -28.56 9.26 -12.85
CA GLU A 65 -28.25 9.21 -11.43
C GLU A 65 -27.20 8.15 -11.15
N LEU A 66 -26.25 8.47 -10.26
CA LEU A 66 -25.29 7.51 -9.75
C LEU A 66 -25.86 6.86 -8.49
N LYS A 67 -26.12 5.55 -8.54
CA LYS A 67 -26.50 4.75 -7.39
C LYS A 67 -25.29 4.09 -6.76
N THR A 68 -25.19 4.19 -5.44
CA THR A 68 -24.15 3.54 -4.65
C THR A 68 -24.80 2.56 -3.68
N ILE A 69 -24.22 1.38 -3.56
CA ILE A 69 -24.68 0.34 -2.64
C ILE A 69 -23.45 -0.14 -1.87
N VAL A 70 -23.61 -0.37 -0.57
CA VAL A 70 -22.52 -0.84 0.32
C VAL A 70 -22.90 -2.21 0.87
N GLY A 71 -21.91 -3.10 1.04
CA GLY A 71 -22.08 -4.37 1.72
C GLY A 71 -22.25 -5.59 0.80
N ASP A 72 -23.00 -6.60 1.23
CA ASP A 72 -23.07 -7.93 0.60
C ASP A 72 -23.52 -7.92 -0.85
N PHE A 73 -24.54 -7.12 -1.18
CA PHE A 73 -24.98 -7.01 -2.56
C PHE A 73 -23.83 -6.54 -3.47
N SER A 74 -23.04 -5.59 -2.99
CA SER A 74 -21.87 -5.06 -3.71
C SER A 74 -20.80 -6.13 -3.91
N LYS A 75 -20.54 -6.95 -2.88
CA LYS A 75 -19.62 -8.09 -2.96
C LYS A 75 -20.03 -9.07 -4.07
N ASN A 76 -21.35 -9.35 -4.21
CA ASN A 76 -21.90 -10.25 -5.23
C ASN A 76 -21.90 -9.67 -6.66
N GLN A 77 -21.63 -8.38 -6.83
CA GLN A 77 -21.51 -7.74 -8.16
C GLN A 77 -20.08 -7.77 -8.71
N TYR A 78 -19.09 -8.23 -7.92
CA TYR A 78 -17.71 -8.31 -8.37
C TYR A 78 -17.55 -9.23 -9.57
N GLY A 79 -16.87 -8.75 -10.60
CA GLY A 79 -16.71 -9.48 -11.87
C GLY A 79 -17.90 -9.42 -12.83
N LYS A 80 -19.04 -8.79 -12.48
CA LYS A 80 -20.21 -8.66 -13.37
C LYS A 80 -20.09 -7.44 -14.29
N LYS A 81 -20.70 -7.54 -15.49
CA LYS A 81 -20.56 -6.59 -16.61
C LYS A 81 -21.08 -5.16 -16.39
N TYR A 82 -21.87 -4.89 -15.35
CA TYR A 82 -22.59 -3.62 -15.19
C TYR A 82 -22.20 -2.92 -13.90
N GLY A 83 -21.48 -1.80 -14.01
CA GLY A 83 -21.05 -0.98 -12.89
C GLY A 83 -19.64 -1.32 -12.40
N SER A 84 -19.19 -0.63 -11.38
CA SER A 84 -17.87 -0.80 -10.78
C SER A 84 -17.99 -1.19 -9.31
N VAL A 85 -17.21 -2.17 -8.89
CA VAL A 85 -17.12 -2.61 -7.49
C VAL A 85 -15.74 -2.26 -6.95
N VAL A 86 -15.71 -1.61 -5.78
CA VAL A 86 -14.48 -1.34 -5.04
C VAL A 86 -14.46 -2.19 -3.78
N LYS A 87 -13.40 -2.98 -3.63
CA LYS A 87 -13.08 -3.75 -2.43
C LYS A 87 -11.79 -3.21 -1.82
N SER A 88 -11.58 -3.51 -0.53
CA SER A 88 -10.31 -3.24 0.17
C SER A 88 -9.83 -1.79 0.05
N VAL A 89 -10.77 -0.83 0.04
CA VAL A 89 -10.46 0.60 -0.12
C VAL A 89 -9.48 1.11 0.95
N LYS A 90 -9.47 0.51 2.13
CA LYS A 90 -8.56 0.85 3.23
C LYS A 90 -7.08 0.75 2.83
N ASN A 91 -6.73 -0.19 1.94
CA ASN A 91 -5.36 -0.34 1.43
C ASN A 91 -4.92 0.80 0.51
N HIS A 92 -5.86 1.61 0.04
CA HIS A 92 -5.64 2.77 -0.82
C HIS A 92 -5.74 4.11 -0.08
N MET A 93 -6.02 4.08 1.23
CA MET A 93 -6.05 5.32 2.02
C MET A 93 -4.69 5.99 1.97
N GLY A 94 -4.67 7.29 1.72
CA GLY A 94 -3.45 8.07 1.54
C GLY A 94 -2.80 7.97 0.16
N ASP A 95 -3.31 7.11 -0.75
CA ASP A 95 -2.84 7.06 -2.13
C ASP A 95 -3.17 8.38 -2.84
N SER A 96 -2.18 8.92 -3.55
CA SER A 96 -2.35 10.16 -4.32
C SER A 96 -3.19 9.97 -5.60
N GLN A 97 -3.36 8.74 -6.06
CA GLN A 97 -4.14 8.41 -7.26
C GLN A 97 -5.55 7.97 -6.89
N PRO A 98 -6.57 8.58 -7.51
CA PRO A 98 -7.94 8.12 -7.31
C PRO A 98 -8.15 6.72 -7.89
N ILE A 99 -9.07 5.98 -7.32
CA ILE A 99 -9.47 4.65 -7.81
C ILE A 99 -10.21 4.82 -9.13
N LYS A 100 -9.71 4.15 -10.15
CA LYS A 100 -10.30 4.18 -11.51
C LYS A 100 -11.54 3.30 -11.55
N LEU A 101 -12.67 3.89 -11.89
CA LEU A 101 -13.94 3.24 -12.11
C LEU A 101 -14.31 3.28 -13.61
N ASP A 102 -15.48 2.71 -13.97
CA ASP A 102 -16.03 2.85 -15.30
C ASP A 102 -16.07 4.33 -15.73
N GLU A 103 -15.72 4.62 -16.99
CA GLU A 103 -15.66 6.00 -17.53
C GLU A 103 -16.94 6.81 -17.32
N LYS A 104 -18.10 6.12 -17.30
CA LYS A 104 -19.40 6.77 -17.04
C LYS A 104 -19.61 7.18 -15.60
N ILE A 105 -18.83 6.62 -14.67
CA ILE A 105 -18.90 6.86 -13.22
C ILE A 105 -17.86 7.92 -12.82
N GLY A 106 -16.70 7.88 -13.45
CA GLY A 106 -15.54 8.72 -13.12
C GLY A 106 -14.75 8.20 -11.93
N ASN A 107 -13.55 8.70 -11.76
CA ASN A 107 -12.65 8.30 -10.68
C ASN A 107 -13.15 8.76 -9.31
N LYS A 108 -12.81 8.02 -8.25
CA LYS A 108 -13.19 8.30 -6.87
C LYS A 108 -11.99 8.22 -5.93
N GLY A 109 -11.87 9.20 -5.02
CA GLY A 109 -10.88 9.14 -3.96
C GLY A 109 -11.19 8.03 -2.95
N PRO A 110 -10.18 7.39 -2.36
CA PRO A 110 -10.40 6.35 -1.36
C PRO A 110 -11.17 6.88 -0.14
N GLU A 111 -10.98 8.14 0.25
CA GLU A 111 -11.72 8.82 1.31
C GLU A 111 -13.21 9.00 0.97
N GLU A 112 -13.56 9.31 -0.28
CA GLU A 112 -14.96 9.38 -0.71
C GLU A 112 -15.64 8.02 -0.59
N ILE A 113 -14.95 6.95 -1.00
CA ILE A 113 -15.49 5.59 -0.97
C ILE A 113 -15.62 5.11 0.47
N SER A 114 -14.61 5.34 1.31
CA SER A 114 -14.65 5.00 2.75
C SER A 114 -15.74 5.75 3.49
N SER A 115 -16.01 7.00 3.11
CA SER A 115 -17.11 7.79 3.70
C SER A 115 -18.48 7.15 3.50
N LEU A 116 -18.70 6.43 2.40
CA LEU A 116 -19.97 5.72 2.15
C LEU A 116 -20.14 4.52 3.10
N ILE A 117 -19.06 3.82 3.41
CA ILE A 117 -19.06 2.73 4.39
C ILE A 117 -19.40 3.30 5.78
N LEU A 118 -18.70 4.37 6.19
CA LEU A 118 -18.97 5.05 7.45
C LEU A 118 -20.42 5.54 7.56
N LYS A 119 -20.94 6.20 6.52
CA LYS A 119 -22.35 6.64 6.47
C LYS A 119 -23.32 5.49 6.64
N HIS A 120 -23.05 4.35 6.00
CA HIS A 120 -23.92 3.17 6.12
C HIS A 120 -23.94 2.62 7.55
N LEU A 121 -22.78 2.56 8.22
CA LEU A 121 -22.70 2.16 9.64
C LEU A 121 -23.45 3.13 10.55
N LEU A 122 -23.27 4.46 10.36
CA LEU A 122 -23.93 5.50 11.14
C LEU A 122 -25.46 5.50 10.97
N LEU A 123 -25.95 5.29 9.75
CA LEU A 123 -27.37 5.12 9.50
C LEU A 123 -27.91 3.84 10.15
N GLY A 124 -27.16 2.74 10.05
CA GLY A 124 -27.54 1.47 10.63
C GLY A 124 -27.70 1.54 12.15
N ILE A 125 -26.80 2.22 12.86
CA ILE A 125 -26.93 2.39 14.32
C ILE A 125 -28.03 3.37 14.68
N LYS A 126 -28.25 4.45 13.90
CA LYS A 126 -29.38 5.36 14.06
C LYS A 126 -30.70 4.58 14.02
N ASP A 127 -30.89 3.77 12.98
CA ASP A 127 -32.11 3.00 12.78
C ASP A 127 -32.29 1.94 13.88
N LYS A 128 -31.23 1.22 14.25
CA LYS A 128 -31.26 0.17 15.27
C LYS A 128 -31.61 0.68 16.65
N LEU A 129 -31.06 1.84 17.02
CA LEU A 129 -31.27 2.44 18.34
C LEU A 129 -32.41 3.47 18.33
N THR A 130 -33.06 3.69 17.19
CA THR A 130 -34.16 4.66 17.00
C THR A 130 -33.76 6.06 17.48
N LEU A 131 -32.55 6.49 17.01
CA LEU A 131 -32.02 7.80 17.35
C LEU A 131 -32.67 8.89 16.47
N ASP A 132 -32.84 10.08 16.99
CA ASP A 132 -33.34 11.22 16.22
C ASP A 132 -32.36 11.62 15.12
N GLU A 133 -31.05 11.60 15.43
CA GLU A 133 -29.96 11.92 14.51
C GLU A 133 -28.90 10.83 14.48
N THR A 134 -28.10 10.81 13.42
CA THR A 134 -26.91 9.94 13.35
C THR A 134 -25.89 10.40 14.39
N PRO A 135 -25.19 9.46 15.07
CA PRO A 135 -24.08 9.82 15.94
C PRO A 135 -23.02 10.61 15.17
N ASN A 136 -22.58 11.73 15.73
CA ASN A 136 -21.59 12.60 15.11
C ASN A 136 -20.26 12.67 15.90
N ASN A 137 -20.21 12.09 17.10
CA ASN A 137 -19.02 11.93 17.91
C ASN A 137 -18.73 10.43 18.06
N VAL A 138 -17.79 9.93 17.30
CA VAL A 138 -17.47 8.50 17.17
C VAL A 138 -15.96 8.33 17.11
N ILE A 139 -15.41 7.32 17.77
CA ILE A 139 -14.03 6.90 17.61
C ILE A 139 -13.91 5.96 16.40
N ILE A 140 -12.96 6.22 15.52
CA ILE A 140 -12.66 5.38 14.36
C ILE A 140 -11.31 4.72 14.58
N THR A 141 -11.23 3.42 14.32
CA THR A 141 -9.96 2.71 14.47
C THR A 141 -9.17 2.66 13.17
N ILE A 142 -7.86 2.67 13.33
CA ILE A 142 -6.86 2.59 12.27
C ILE A 142 -5.76 1.61 12.66
N PRO A 143 -5.09 0.96 11.71
CA PRO A 143 -3.88 0.20 11.98
C PRO A 143 -2.81 1.05 12.67
N ALA A 144 -2.06 0.47 13.59
CA ALA A 144 -0.96 1.19 14.25
C ALA A 144 0.17 1.53 13.28
N SER A 145 0.28 0.79 12.17
CA SER A 145 1.23 0.98 11.08
C SER A 145 0.87 2.09 10.09
N PHE A 146 -0.33 2.73 10.21
CA PHE A 146 -0.75 3.82 9.33
C PHE A 146 0.21 5.01 9.42
N ASP A 147 0.56 5.53 8.24
CA ASP A 147 1.31 6.77 8.11
C ASP A 147 0.40 8.03 8.19
N SER A 148 1.03 9.19 8.18
CA SER A 148 0.34 10.48 8.29
C SER A 148 -0.73 10.68 7.19
N ASP A 149 -0.44 10.26 5.96
CA ASP A 149 -1.36 10.48 4.84
C ASP A 149 -2.58 9.56 4.92
N GLN A 150 -2.37 8.33 5.38
CA GLN A 150 -3.44 7.37 5.67
C GLN A 150 -4.34 7.84 6.83
N CYS A 151 -3.74 8.39 7.90
CA CYS A 151 -4.49 8.98 9.00
C CYS A 151 -5.32 10.18 8.54
N ASN A 152 -4.71 11.09 7.77
CA ASN A 152 -5.38 12.26 7.24
C ASN A 152 -6.55 11.89 6.29
N ALA A 153 -6.34 10.92 5.40
CA ALA A 153 -7.40 10.41 4.51
C ALA A 153 -8.56 9.79 5.31
N THR A 154 -8.27 9.11 6.44
CA THR A 154 -9.32 8.55 7.31
C THR A 154 -10.12 9.64 8.01
N LEU A 155 -9.47 10.69 8.51
CA LEU A 155 -10.14 11.86 9.07
C LEU A 155 -11.01 12.57 8.02
N LYS A 156 -10.52 12.67 6.78
CA LYS A 156 -11.29 13.23 5.66
C LYS A 156 -12.50 12.37 5.30
N ALA A 157 -12.37 11.05 5.32
CA ALA A 157 -13.50 10.14 5.13
C ALA A 157 -14.56 10.31 6.23
N ALA A 158 -14.13 10.51 7.48
CA ALA A 158 -15.00 10.77 8.62
C ALA A 158 -15.75 12.10 8.47
N GLU A 159 -15.06 13.15 8.05
CA GLU A 159 -15.67 14.45 7.74
C GLU A 159 -16.74 14.32 6.65
N LEU A 160 -16.41 13.68 5.55
CA LEU A 160 -17.33 13.41 4.43
C LEU A 160 -18.50 12.52 4.85
N ALA A 161 -18.33 11.69 5.88
CA ALA A 161 -19.42 10.89 6.45
C ALA A 161 -20.36 11.71 7.35
N GLY A 162 -20.01 12.93 7.73
CA GLY A 162 -20.79 13.81 8.58
C GLY A 162 -20.44 13.74 10.07
N LEU A 163 -19.27 13.19 10.41
CA LEU A 163 -18.77 13.18 11.77
C LEU A 163 -18.15 14.54 12.14
N ASN A 164 -18.26 14.91 13.41
CA ASN A 164 -17.64 16.11 13.95
C ASN A 164 -16.14 15.84 14.17
N VAL A 165 -15.33 16.09 13.17
CA VAL A 165 -13.87 15.85 13.19
C VAL A 165 -13.04 17.12 13.10
N ILE A 166 -13.68 18.28 12.89
CA ILE A 166 -13.01 19.57 12.69
C ILE A 166 -13.46 20.55 13.77
N ASP A 167 -12.53 21.30 14.35
CA ASP A 167 -12.78 22.38 15.28
C ASP A 167 -13.20 23.69 14.56
N LYS A 168 -13.49 24.73 15.34
CA LYS A 168 -13.87 26.06 14.83
C LYS A 168 -12.79 26.75 13.99
N ASP A 169 -11.54 26.34 14.15
CA ASP A 169 -10.38 26.92 13.49
C ASP A 169 -9.97 26.11 12.24
N GLY A 170 -10.75 25.05 11.90
CA GLY A 170 -10.53 24.18 10.76
C GLY A 170 -9.52 23.07 10.98
N ASN A 171 -9.03 22.87 12.22
CA ASN A 171 -8.11 21.79 12.54
C ASN A 171 -8.87 20.52 12.91
N TYR A 172 -8.28 19.34 12.65
CA TYR A 172 -8.84 18.09 13.10
C TYR A 172 -8.85 18.00 14.64
N LEU A 173 -9.97 17.53 15.18
CA LEU A 173 -10.13 17.27 16.59
C LEU A 173 -9.19 16.16 17.03
N LYS A 174 -8.71 16.26 18.28
CA LYS A 174 -7.84 15.25 18.90
C LYS A 174 -8.63 13.99 19.23
N ASN A 175 -7.96 12.83 19.17
CA ASN A 175 -8.48 11.55 19.63
C ASN A 175 -9.73 11.03 18.90
N ILE A 176 -9.89 11.39 17.64
CA ILE A 176 -10.90 10.78 16.76
C ILE A 176 -10.42 9.39 16.30
N LEU A 177 -9.11 9.24 16.11
CA LEU A 177 -8.50 7.99 15.68
C LEU A 177 -7.92 7.23 16.88
N LEU A 178 -8.16 5.91 16.90
CA LEU A 178 -7.60 4.98 17.86
C LEU A 178 -6.92 3.83 17.13
N TYR A 179 -5.74 3.42 17.56
CA TYR A 179 -5.05 2.28 16.95
C TYR A 179 -5.75 0.96 17.30
N GLU A 180 -5.97 0.12 16.28
CA GLU A 180 -6.64 -1.17 16.41
C GLU A 180 -6.06 -2.01 17.55
N PRO A 181 -4.74 -2.18 17.71
CA PRO A 181 -4.19 -2.95 18.83
C PRO A 181 -4.51 -2.32 20.20
N LYS A 182 -4.54 -0.98 20.31
CA LYS A 182 -4.97 -0.32 21.55
C LYS A 182 -6.45 -0.58 21.84
N ALA A 183 -7.28 -0.52 20.81
CA ALA A 183 -8.70 -0.83 20.95
C ALA A 183 -8.91 -2.26 21.48
N VAL A 184 -8.14 -3.23 21.00
CA VAL A 184 -8.18 -4.60 21.49
C VAL A 184 -7.86 -4.66 22.99
N ILE A 185 -6.81 -3.95 23.46
CA ILE A 185 -6.47 -3.90 24.89
C ILE A 185 -7.61 -3.26 25.71
N TYR A 186 -8.20 -2.16 25.22
CA TYR A 186 -9.37 -1.55 25.88
C TYR A 186 -10.56 -2.49 25.96
N ASN A 187 -10.81 -3.27 24.91
CA ASN A 187 -11.87 -4.30 24.95
C ASN A 187 -11.57 -5.39 25.99
N VAL A 188 -10.35 -5.93 26.03
CA VAL A 188 -9.96 -6.95 27.01
C VAL A 188 -10.10 -6.40 28.44
N ALA A 189 -9.62 -5.18 28.71
CA ALA A 189 -9.75 -4.55 30.01
C ALA A 189 -11.23 -4.34 30.41
N ASN A 190 -12.09 -3.93 29.48
CA ASN A 190 -13.51 -3.84 29.71
C ASN A 190 -14.14 -5.20 30.02
N MET A 191 -13.77 -6.24 29.29
CA MET A 191 -14.26 -7.63 29.53
C MET A 191 -13.84 -8.15 30.91
N VAL A 192 -12.61 -7.86 31.35
CA VAL A 192 -12.17 -8.17 32.72
C VAL A 192 -13.00 -7.39 33.72
N SER A 193 -13.14 -6.09 33.52
CA SER A 193 -13.89 -5.23 34.46
C SER A 193 -15.35 -5.64 34.59
N THR A 194 -16.00 -6.06 33.49
CA THR A 194 -17.40 -6.52 33.49
C THR A 194 -17.59 -7.96 33.94
N GLY A 195 -16.49 -8.72 34.13
CA GLY A 195 -16.51 -10.15 34.48
C GLY A 195 -16.86 -11.08 33.31
N GLU A 196 -16.76 -10.59 32.07
CA GLU A 196 -16.94 -11.43 30.85
C GLU A 196 -15.76 -12.41 30.69
N ILE A 197 -14.57 -12.03 31.15
CA ILE A 197 -13.40 -12.90 31.30
C ILE A 197 -12.85 -12.81 32.72
N PRO A 198 -12.25 -13.90 33.26
CA PRO A 198 -11.69 -13.91 34.61
C PRO A 198 -10.58 -12.85 34.78
N GLU A 199 -10.54 -12.22 35.96
CA GLU A 199 -9.44 -11.30 36.32
C GLU A 199 -8.07 -12.00 36.30
N THR A 200 -8.04 -13.31 36.51
CA THR A 200 -6.82 -14.13 36.41
C THR A 200 -6.27 -14.28 35.01
N THR A 201 -7.05 -13.91 34.01
CA THR A 201 -6.60 -13.95 32.60
C THR A 201 -5.47 -12.96 32.33
N ILE A 202 -5.60 -11.73 32.85
CA ILE A 202 -4.56 -10.71 32.82
C ILE A 202 -4.82 -9.71 33.96
N ASP A 203 -3.76 -9.43 34.74
CA ASP A 203 -3.81 -8.47 35.82
C ASP A 203 -3.01 -7.22 35.47
N PHE A 204 -3.72 -6.10 35.31
CA PHE A 204 -3.14 -4.78 35.05
C PHE A 204 -2.87 -3.96 36.32
N SER A 205 -3.02 -4.52 37.52
CA SER A 205 -2.66 -3.83 38.77
C SER A 205 -1.17 -3.51 38.84
N THR A 206 -0.35 -4.26 38.11
CA THR A 206 1.07 -4.00 37.86
C THR A 206 1.34 -3.79 36.39
N LYS A 207 2.45 -3.09 36.07
CA LYS A 207 2.87 -2.89 34.70
C LYS A 207 3.13 -4.20 33.99
N LYS A 208 2.59 -4.34 32.79
CA LYS A 208 2.71 -5.51 31.92
C LYS A 208 3.16 -5.07 30.53
N ASN A 209 4.12 -5.77 29.94
CA ASN A 209 4.44 -5.68 28.52
C ASN A 209 3.48 -6.59 27.76
N VAL A 210 2.58 -6.00 27.02
CA VAL A 210 1.53 -6.71 26.26
C VAL A 210 1.82 -6.62 24.77
N LEU A 211 2.02 -7.77 24.14
CA LEU A 211 2.09 -7.86 22.69
C LEU A 211 0.68 -8.07 22.13
N VAL A 212 0.24 -7.21 21.26
CA VAL A 212 -0.97 -7.43 20.47
C VAL A 212 -0.53 -7.89 19.08
N PHE A 213 -1.08 -9.01 18.64
CA PHE A 213 -0.89 -9.58 17.33
C PHE A 213 -2.24 -9.68 16.64
N ASP A 214 -2.48 -8.74 15.72
CA ASP A 214 -3.69 -8.69 14.90
C ASP A 214 -3.37 -9.21 13.51
N LEU A 215 -4.01 -10.31 13.10
CA LEU A 215 -3.82 -10.90 11.78
C LEU A 215 -5.15 -10.97 11.04
N GLY A 216 -5.32 -10.05 10.12
CA GLY A 216 -6.47 -9.99 9.23
C GLY A 216 -6.28 -10.78 7.93
N GLY A 217 -7.09 -10.44 6.92
CA GLY A 217 -7.02 -11.07 5.59
C GLY A 217 -5.77 -10.72 4.80
N GLY A 218 -5.23 -9.50 4.94
CA GLY A 218 -4.14 -9.04 4.07
C GLY A 218 -2.87 -8.58 4.79
N THR A 219 -2.95 -8.23 6.08
CA THR A 219 -1.80 -7.67 6.81
C THR A 219 -1.85 -8.01 8.29
N PRO A 220 -0.68 -8.24 8.93
CA PRO A 220 -0.57 -8.27 10.36
C PRO A 220 -0.36 -6.85 10.89
N ASP A 221 -1.00 -6.52 11.99
CA ASP A 221 -0.68 -5.35 12.80
C ASP A 221 -0.17 -5.81 14.16
N VAL A 222 1.11 -5.57 14.42
CA VAL A 222 1.80 -6.07 15.61
C VAL A 222 2.36 -4.89 16.38
N ALA A 223 2.06 -4.83 17.68
CA ALA A 223 2.56 -3.76 18.52
C ALA A 223 2.80 -4.23 19.97
N LEU A 224 3.79 -3.63 20.62
CA LEU A 224 4.15 -3.86 22.01
C LEU A 224 3.77 -2.65 22.86
N TYR A 225 3.09 -2.91 23.97
CA TYR A 225 2.59 -1.89 24.89
C TYR A 225 3.00 -2.18 26.33
N GLU A 226 3.28 -1.13 27.10
CA GLU A 226 3.28 -1.17 28.54
C GLU A 226 1.86 -0.81 29.01
N VAL A 227 1.21 -1.69 29.75
CA VAL A 227 -0.16 -1.53 30.21
C VAL A 227 -0.25 -1.69 31.71
N TYR A 228 -0.98 -0.78 32.38
CA TYR A 228 -1.27 -0.83 33.80
C TYR A 228 -2.53 -0.05 34.12
N ASN A 229 -3.21 -0.34 35.23
CA ASN A 229 -4.41 0.37 35.61
C ASN A 229 -4.10 1.80 36.09
N ASN A 230 -4.97 2.72 35.74
CA ASN A 230 -4.93 4.08 36.26
C ASN A 230 -5.33 4.09 37.74
N GLU A 231 -4.53 4.73 38.59
CA GLU A 231 -4.79 4.77 40.05
C GLU A 231 -6.09 5.51 40.41
N LYS A 232 -6.52 6.43 39.56
CA LYS A 232 -7.70 7.28 39.81
C LYS A 232 -8.96 6.76 39.13
N PHE A 233 -8.83 6.06 38.03
CA PHE A 233 -9.93 5.60 37.18
C PHE A 233 -9.80 4.09 36.94
N ASP A 234 -10.93 3.40 36.88
CA ASP A 234 -10.98 1.95 36.65
C ASP A 234 -10.84 1.63 35.14
N PHE A 235 -9.73 2.04 34.52
CA PHE A 235 -9.39 1.73 33.14
C PHE A 235 -7.86 1.73 32.89
N PRO A 236 -7.37 1.05 31.84
CA PRO A 236 -5.93 0.92 31.62
C PRO A 236 -5.30 2.21 31.08
N VAL A 237 -4.06 2.43 31.49
CA VAL A 237 -3.08 3.31 30.84
C VAL A 237 -2.28 2.47 29.87
N ILE A 238 -2.23 2.86 28.61
CA ILE A 238 -1.62 2.08 27.53
C ILE A 238 -0.52 2.90 26.88
N ASN A 239 0.73 2.62 27.20
CA ASN A 239 1.91 3.25 26.60
C ASN A 239 2.42 2.39 25.44
N GLU A 240 2.51 2.98 24.27
CA GLU A 240 3.05 2.35 23.08
C GLU A 240 4.59 2.29 23.18
N LEU A 241 5.17 1.11 23.10
CA LEU A 241 6.63 0.89 23.16
C LEU A 241 7.24 0.69 21.78
N ALA A 242 6.57 -0.10 20.93
CA ALA A 242 6.99 -0.35 19.55
C ALA A 242 5.83 -0.77 18.69
N VAL A 243 5.90 -0.44 17.39
CA VAL A 243 4.92 -0.81 16.37
C VAL A 243 5.64 -1.47 15.19
N GLY A 244 5.09 -2.56 14.69
CA GLY A 244 5.59 -3.29 13.54
C GLY A 244 5.50 -2.48 12.24
N ARG A 245 6.38 -2.81 11.30
CA ARG A 245 6.25 -2.31 9.94
C ARG A 245 5.04 -2.94 9.27
N TYR A 246 4.51 -2.20 8.32
CA TYR A 246 3.55 -2.77 7.39
C TYR A 246 4.21 -3.93 6.62
N THR A 247 3.73 -5.14 6.87
CA THR A 247 4.11 -6.34 6.12
C THR A 247 2.88 -6.88 5.42
N ARG A 248 3.05 -7.43 4.22
CA ARG A 248 1.97 -8.08 3.49
C ARG A 248 2.05 -9.57 3.77
N ILE A 249 1.38 -10.00 4.83
CA ILE A 249 1.12 -11.40 5.12
C ILE A 249 -0.22 -11.48 5.85
N GLY A 250 -1.15 -12.20 5.31
CA GLY A 250 -2.48 -12.33 5.87
C GLY A 250 -3.20 -13.56 5.36
N GLY A 251 -4.47 -13.69 5.67
CA GLY A 251 -5.30 -14.81 5.24
C GLY A 251 -5.21 -15.12 3.76
N ASP A 252 -5.14 -14.07 2.94
CA ASP A 252 -5.03 -14.18 1.47
C ASP A 252 -3.75 -14.90 1.04
N ASP A 253 -2.64 -14.75 1.78
CA ASP A 253 -1.38 -15.46 1.47
C ASP A 253 -1.47 -16.94 1.83
N PHE A 254 -2.16 -17.26 2.92
CA PHE A 254 -2.44 -18.65 3.31
C PHE A 254 -3.35 -19.33 2.28
N ASP A 255 -4.37 -18.65 1.81
CA ASP A 255 -5.25 -19.16 0.76
C ASP A 255 -4.51 -19.32 -0.57
N ASN A 256 -3.67 -18.36 -0.93
CA ASN A 256 -2.89 -18.37 -2.17
C ASN A 256 -1.87 -19.51 -2.23
N ILE A 257 -1.19 -19.84 -1.11
CA ILE A 257 -0.23 -20.97 -1.12
C ILE A 257 -0.93 -22.32 -1.29
N ILE A 258 -2.10 -22.52 -0.67
CA ILE A 258 -2.92 -23.72 -0.86
C ILE A 258 -3.50 -23.73 -2.28
N ALA A 259 -4.00 -22.59 -2.75
CA ALA A 259 -4.58 -22.46 -4.10
C ALA A 259 -3.58 -22.79 -5.21
N LYS A 260 -2.31 -22.45 -5.05
CA LYS A 260 -1.24 -22.83 -6.00
C LYS A 260 -1.08 -24.33 -6.10
N ASP A 261 -1.09 -25.05 -4.98
CA ASP A 261 -1.05 -26.51 -4.95
C ASP A 261 -2.31 -27.10 -5.61
N LEU A 262 -3.48 -26.54 -5.31
CA LEU A 262 -4.75 -26.93 -5.96
C LEU A 262 -4.71 -26.73 -7.48
N VAL A 263 -4.15 -25.62 -7.96
CA VAL A 263 -3.99 -25.38 -9.40
C VAL A 263 -3.10 -26.44 -10.03
N GLU A 264 -1.98 -26.77 -9.40
CA GLU A 264 -1.06 -27.83 -9.92
C GLU A 264 -1.76 -29.18 -9.98
N LYS A 265 -2.49 -29.56 -8.95
CA LYS A 265 -3.26 -30.82 -8.91
C LYS A 265 -4.42 -30.81 -9.92
N PHE A 266 -5.17 -29.72 -10.06
CA PHE A 266 -6.21 -29.57 -11.05
C PHE A 266 -5.69 -29.72 -12.48
N MET A 267 -4.59 -29.07 -12.81
CA MET A 267 -3.99 -29.17 -14.13
C MET A 267 -3.50 -30.59 -14.42
N LYS A 268 -2.96 -31.27 -13.41
CA LYS A 268 -2.59 -32.68 -13.54
C LYS A 268 -3.79 -33.59 -13.71
N TYR A 269 -4.88 -33.35 -12.98
CA TYR A 269 -6.12 -34.12 -13.02
C TYR A 269 -6.81 -33.97 -14.38
N THR A 270 -6.94 -32.75 -14.88
CA THR A 270 -7.63 -32.46 -16.16
C THR A 270 -6.78 -32.64 -17.40
N GLY A 271 -5.43 -32.70 -17.24
CA GLY A 271 -4.50 -32.69 -18.37
C GLY A 271 -4.40 -31.34 -19.09
N PHE A 272 -4.94 -30.26 -18.55
CA PHE A 272 -4.82 -28.93 -19.15
C PHE A 272 -3.38 -28.44 -19.12
N SER A 273 -2.95 -27.84 -20.22
CA SER A 273 -1.70 -27.09 -20.28
C SER A 273 -1.91 -25.62 -19.84
N LYS A 274 -0.83 -24.91 -19.55
CA LYS A 274 -0.91 -23.47 -19.21
C LYS A 274 -1.55 -22.61 -20.29
N SER A 275 -1.54 -23.07 -21.56
CA SER A 275 -2.20 -22.39 -22.69
C SER A 275 -3.72 -22.60 -22.73
N ASP A 276 -4.20 -23.65 -22.08
CA ASP A 276 -5.62 -24.00 -22.10
C ASP A 276 -6.43 -23.24 -21.05
N VAL A 277 -5.75 -22.64 -20.06
CA VAL A 277 -6.36 -22.00 -18.90
C VAL A 277 -5.99 -20.52 -18.78
N ASN A 278 -6.91 -19.73 -18.24
CA ASN A 278 -6.57 -18.40 -17.70
C ASN A 278 -6.10 -18.59 -16.27
N MET A 279 -4.79 -18.55 -16.06
CA MET A 279 -4.16 -18.83 -14.76
C MET A 279 -4.64 -17.90 -13.65
N ASP A 280 -4.87 -16.62 -13.96
CA ASP A 280 -5.35 -15.64 -12.95
C ASP A 280 -6.78 -15.98 -12.51
N GLU A 281 -7.65 -16.39 -13.47
CA GLU A 281 -9.03 -16.78 -13.19
C GLU A 281 -9.07 -18.11 -12.42
N LEU A 282 -8.29 -19.09 -12.86
CA LEU A 282 -8.20 -20.39 -12.20
C LEU A 282 -7.68 -20.25 -10.77
N LEU A 283 -6.64 -19.43 -10.56
CA LEU A 283 -6.10 -19.18 -9.23
C LEU A 283 -7.15 -18.55 -8.30
N GLN A 284 -7.92 -17.57 -8.78
CA GLN A 284 -9.00 -16.95 -8.00
C GLN A 284 -10.10 -17.95 -7.61
N ILE A 285 -10.42 -18.88 -8.48
CA ILE A 285 -11.38 -19.96 -8.17
C ILE A 285 -10.80 -20.86 -7.07
N MET A 286 -9.52 -21.25 -7.22
CA MET A 286 -8.85 -22.12 -6.27
C MET A 286 -8.60 -21.44 -4.93
N GLU A 287 -8.41 -20.11 -4.87
CA GLU A 287 -8.33 -19.36 -3.60
C GLU A 287 -9.60 -19.48 -2.77
N ASN A 288 -10.78 -19.47 -3.39
CA ASN A 288 -12.04 -19.71 -2.67
C ASN A 288 -12.14 -21.14 -2.12
N LYS A 289 -11.59 -22.14 -2.82
CA LYS A 289 -11.54 -23.52 -2.35
C LYS A 289 -10.48 -23.71 -1.26
N ALA A 290 -9.37 -23.02 -1.37
CA ALA A 290 -8.32 -22.98 -0.35
C ALA A 290 -8.84 -22.39 0.97
N GLU A 291 -9.58 -21.26 0.89
CA GLU A 291 -10.24 -20.69 2.07
C GLU A 291 -11.19 -21.69 2.72
N TYR A 292 -11.99 -22.40 1.91
CA TYR A 292 -12.89 -23.44 2.43
C TYR A 292 -12.14 -24.53 3.18
N LEU A 293 -11.09 -25.12 2.61
CA LEU A 293 -10.25 -26.13 3.26
C LEU A 293 -9.64 -25.64 4.56
N LYS A 294 -9.10 -24.42 4.55
CA LYS A 294 -8.52 -23.79 5.74
C LYS A 294 -9.55 -23.65 6.86
N LEU A 295 -10.76 -23.18 6.54
CA LEU A 295 -11.83 -23.00 7.51
C LEU A 295 -12.34 -24.32 8.05
N GLU A 296 -12.56 -25.31 7.20
CA GLU A 296 -13.01 -26.65 7.59
C GLU A 296 -12.01 -27.34 8.52
N LEU A 297 -10.71 -27.32 8.16
CA LEU A 297 -9.64 -27.83 9.00
C LEU A 297 -9.62 -27.11 10.36
N SER A 298 -9.71 -25.78 10.35
CA SER A 298 -9.68 -24.99 11.59
C SER A 298 -10.85 -25.30 12.51
N GLU A 299 -12.05 -25.40 11.94
CA GLU A 299 -13.27 -25.73 12.69
C GLU A 299 -13.20 -27.14 13.28
N LYS A 300 -12.74 -28.12 12.51
CA LYS A 300 -12.60 -29.51 12.97
C LYS A 300 -11.59 -29.62 14.11
N VAL A 301 -10.44 -28.94 14.01
CA VAL A 301 -9.43 -28.91 15.07
C VAL A 301 -9.98 -28.21 16.32
N PHE A 302 -10.68 -27.08 16.16
CA PHE A 302 -11.30 -26.38 17.29
C PHE A 302 -12.32 -27.26 18.02
N ASN A 303 -13.24 -27.89 17.29
CA ASN A 303 -14.28 -28.75 17.87
C ASN A 303 -13.69 -30.00 18.57
N SER A 304 -12.62 -30.58 17.99
CA SER A 304 -11.92 -31.69 18.58
C SER A 304 -11.19 -31.31 19.87
N LYS A 305 -10.47 -30.18 19.89
CA LYS A 305 -9.84 -29.66 21.11
C LYS A 305 -10.88 -29.40 22.23
N PHE A 306 -12.04 -28.84 21.87
CA PHE A 306 -13.13 -28.60 22.81
C PHE A 306 -13.68 -29.88 23.42
N SER A 307 -13.70 -30.98 22.66
CA SER A 307 -14.13 -32.31 23.10
C SER A 307 -13.01 -33.13 23.75
N GLY A 308 -11.82 -32.55 23.93
CA GLY A 308 -10.65 -33.22 24.49
C GLY A 308 -9.97 -34.21 23.54
N ASN A 309 -10.29 -34.17 22.27
CA ASN A 309 -9.75 -35.05 21.23
C ASN A 309 -8.70 -34.29 20.36
N VAL A 310 -7.93 -35.10 19.62
CA VAL A 310 -6.94 -34.57 18.65
C VAL A 310 -7.34 -35.04 17.26
N VAL A 311 -7.34 -34.18 16.29
CA VAL A 311 -7.55 -34.54 14.88
C VAL A 311 -6.31 -35.27 14.38
N PRO A 312 -6.43 -36.51 13.86
CA PRO A 312 -5.28 -37.26 13.31
C PRO A 312 -4.60 -36.53 12.16
N ASP A 313 -3.32 -36.82 11.93
CA ASP A 313 -2.55 -36.22 10.85
C ASP A 313 -3.00 -36.70 9.45
N ASP A 314 -3.60 -37.89 9.39
CA ASP A 314 -4.16 -38.52 8.20
C ASP A 314 -5.66 -38.24 8.01
N GLU A 315 -6.23 -37.35 8.80
CA GLU A 315 -7.62 -36.88 8.59
C GLU A 315 -7.74 -36.18 7.26
N GLU A 316 -8.72 -36.60 6.46
CA GLU A 316 -8.93 -36.13 5.08
C GLU A 316 -9.97 -35.01 4.99
N PHE A 317 -9.72 -34.06 4.10
CA PHE A 317 -10.56 -32.93 3.74
C PHE A 317 -10.77 -32.98 2.22
N GLU A 318 -12.02 -32.92 1.79
CA GLU A 318 -12.42 -33.11 0.41
C GLU A 318 -12.70 -31.77 -0.29
N ILE A 319 -12.24 -31.65 -1.52
CA ILE A 319 -12.77 -30.70 -2.50
C ILE A 319 -13.40 -31.51 -3.63
N SER A 320 -14.70 -31.37 -3.80
CA SER A 320 -15.45 -32.02 -4.88
C SER A 320 -16.38 -31.01 -5.54
N GLU A 321 -16.17 -30.75 -6.83
CA GLU A 321 -16.94 -29.79 -7.62
C GLU A 321 -17.16 -30.31 -9.02
N MET A 322 -18.41 -30.30 -9.49
CA MET A 322 -18.80 -30.83 -10.80
C MET A 322 -18.44 -29.91 -11.98
N ASP A 323 -18.40 -28.61 -11.76
CA ASP A 323 -18.08 -27.59 -12.79
C ASP A 323 -17.23 -26.47 -12.17
N ILE A 324 -15.99 -26.81 -11.84
CA ILE A 324 -15.10 -25.85 -11.18
C ILE A 324 -14.51 -24.83 -12.18
N TYR A 325 -14.13 -25.32 -13.38
CA TYR A 325 -13.55 -24.49 -14.43
C TYR A 325 -13.76 -25.12 -15.81
N LYS A 326 -14.37 -24.38 -16.75
CA LYS A 326 -14.64 -24.80 -18.13
C LYS A 326 -15.39 -26.14 -18.27
N GLY A 327 -16.31 -26.43 -17.38
CA GLY A 327 -17.09 -27.66 -17.39
C GLY A 327 -16.34 -28.89 -16.86
N SER A 328 -15.18 -28.69 -16.25
CA SER A 328 -14.42 -29.81 -15.68
C SER A 328 -14.83 -30.06 -14.24
N GLU A 329 -15.03 -31.30 -13.90
CA GLU A 329 -15.11 -31.73 -12.52
C GLU A 329 -13.72 -31.78 -11.88
N PHE A 330 -13.65 -31.66 -10.58
CA PHE A 330 -12.44 -31.81 -9.81
C PHE A 330 -12.74 -32.38 -8.43
N GLU A 331 -12.07 -33.45 -8.11
CA GLU A 331 -12.15 -34.12 -6.82
C GLU A 331 -10.72 -34.34 -6.31
N GLU A 332 -10.44 -33.86 -5.11
CA GLU A 332 -9.14 -33.95 -4.51
C GLU A 332 -9.26 -34.07 -2.98
N TYR A 333 -8.40 -34.84 -2.36
CA TYR A 333 -8.34 -35.03 -0.93
C TYR A 333 -7.01 -34.54 -0.38
N TYR A 334 -7.09 -33.81 0.73
CA TYR A 334 -5.93 -33.36 1.48
C TYR A 334 -5.97 -33.90 2.89
N THR A 335 -4.88 -34.48 3.35
CA THR A 335 -4.73 -34.78 4.77
C THR A 335 -4.41 -33.49 5.55
N LYS A 336 -4.77 -33.48 6.85
CA LYS A 336 -4.36 -32.41 7.77
C LYS A 336 -2.88 -32.12 7.64
N LYS A 337 -2.01 -33.15 7.67
CA LYS A 337 -0.56 -33.03 7.56
C LYS A 337 -0.10 -32.40 6.24
N GLU A 338 -0.77 -32.68 5.13
CA GLU A 338 -0.45 -32.05 3.84
C GLU A 338 -0.77 -30.56 3.84
N ILE A 339 -1.93 -30.14 4.35
CA ILE A 339 -2.30 -28.74 4.46
C ILE A 339 -1.32 -28.00 5.37
N GLU A 340 -1.00 -28.55 6.54
CA GLU A 340 -0.01 -27.97 7.47
C GLU A 340 1.37 -27.82 6.81
N LYS A 341 1.80 -28.82 6.03
CA LYS A 341 3.07 -28.77 5.30
C LYS A 341 3.09 -27.67 4.22
N ILE A 342 1.99 -27.50 3.49
CA ILE A 342 1.86 -26.45 2.48
C ILE A 342 1.96 -25.06 3.13
N ILE A 343 1.33 -24.88 4.30
CA ILE A 343 1.29 -23.61 5.05
C ILE A 343 2.59 -23.34 5.82
N SER A 344 3.36 -24.35 6.18
CA SER A 344 4.56 -24.27 7.04
C SER A 344 5.54 -23.12 6.65
N PRO A 345 5.80 -22.80 5.36
CA PRO A 345 6.68 -21.69 5.02
C PRO A 345 6.24 -20.35 5.60
N LEU A 346 4.93 -20.13 5.77
CA LEU A 346 4.37 -18.89 6.31
C LEU A 346 4.40 -18.82 7.84
N MET A 347 4.70 -19.94 8.50
CA MET A 347 4.75 -20.01 9.98
C MET A 347 6.07 -19.50 10.57
N GLY A 348 7.13 -19.38 9.77
CA GLY A 348 8.43 -18.93 10.25
C GLY A 348 9.07 -19.84 11.30
N ASP A 349 8.94 -21.17 11.17
CA ASP A 349 9.37 -22.15 12.18
C ASP A 349 10.86 -22.11 12.49
N HIS A 350 11.69 -21.63 11.55
CA HIS A 350 13.13 -21.46 11.68
C HIS A 350 13.52 -20.21 12.48
N LEU A 351 12.58 -19.31 12.78
CA LEU A 351 12.83 -18.06 13.50
C LEU A 351 12.57 -18.21 14.99
N GLU A 352 13.50 -17.69 15.77
CA GLU A 352 13.46 -17.69 17.24
C GLU A 352 13.81 -16.30 17.79
N LYS A 353 13.58 -16.06 19.07
CA LYS A 353 13.83 -14.77 19.75
C LYS A 353 15.27 -14.27 19.60
N ILE A 354 16.25 -15.17 19.49
CA ILE A 354 17.67 -14.80 19.25
C ILE A 354 17.90 -14.05 17.92
N HIS A 355 16.98 -14.15 16.98
CA HIS A 355 17.06 -13.51 15.67
C HIS A 355 16.72 -12.00 15.72
N ILE A 356 16.28 -11.45 16.85
CA ILE A 356 16.02 -10.02 17.02
C ILE A 356 17.23 -9.20 16.55
N ASN A 357 18.44 -9.58 16.96
CA ASN A 357 19.68 -8.89 16.62
C ASN A 357 20.13 -9.07 15.16
N LYS A 358 19.46 -9.91 14.39
CA LYS A 358 19.81 -10.22 13.00
C LYS A 358 18.79 -9.68 11.99
N ILE A 359 17.71 -9.08 12.47
CA ILE A 359 16.57 -8.70 11.62
C ILE A 359 16.95 -7.74 10.49
N SER A 360 17.89 -6.82 10.74
CA SER A 360 18.40 -5.88 9.74
C SER A 360 19.11 -6.55 8.55
N ASN A 361 19.55 -7.79 8.72
CA ASN A 361 20.24 -8.57 7.71
C ASN A 361 19.33 -9.61 7.01
N MET A 362 18.08 -9.73 7.44
CA MET A 362 17.11 -10.62 6.82
C MET A 362 16.60 -10.01 5.53
N THR A 363 16.91 -10.64 4.41
CA THR A 363 16.55 -10.18 3.06
C THR A 363 15.93 -11.26 2.20
N SER A 364 15.96 -12.53 2.65
CA SER A 364 15.35 -13.63 1.90
C SER A 364 13.82 -13.63 2.08
N GLU A 365 13.08 -13.99 1.03
CA GLU A 365 11.61 -14.11 1.11
C GLU A 365 11.19 -15.06 2.24
N LYS A 366 11.90 -16.15 2.45
CA LYS A 366 11.63 -17.09 3.52
C LYS A 366 11.72 -16.46 4.91
N ASP A 367 12.66 -15.51 5.10
CA ASP A 367 12.87 -14.88 6.40
C ASP A 367 11.85 -13.77 6.68
N ILE A 368 11.35 -13.11 5.64
CA ILE A 368 10.46 -11.94 5.80
C ILE A 368 8.98 -12.24 5.55
N ASN A 369 8.65 -13.24 4.72
CA ASN A 369 7.27 -13.58 4.38
C ASN A 369 6.72 -14.68 5.31
N ASN A 370 6.63 -14.37 6.62
CA ASN A 370 6.07 -15.27 7.62
C ASN A 370 5.54 -14.47 8.83
N ILE A 371 4.73 -15.11 9.66
CA ILE A 371 4.06 -14.48 10.80
C ILE A 371 4.99 -14.07 11.95
N ILE A 372 6.21 -14.60 12.01
CA ILE A 372 7.16 -14.32 13.10
C ILE A 372 8.00 -13.07 12.80
N TYR A 373 8.27 -12.78 11.54
CA TYR A 373 9.07 -11.62 11.17
C TYR A 373 8.52 -10.28 11.71
N PRO A 374 7.19 -9.97 11.60
CA PRO A 374 6.65 -8.75 12.21
C PRO A 374 6.82 -8.68 13.72
N ILE A 375 6.77 -9.82 14.41
CA ILE A 375 7.02 -9.90 15.84
C ILE A 375 8.48 -9.53 16.16
N LEU A 376 9.43 -10.11 15.43
CA LEU A 376 10.85 -9.79 15.59
C LEU A 376 11.12 -8.30 15.30
N ASP A 377 10.45 -7.70 14.29
CA ASP A 377 10.60 -6.26 13.97
C ASP A 377 10.14 -5.38 15.16
N VAL A 378 9.01 -5.71 15.78
CA VAL A 378 8.52 -5.00 16.97
C VAL A 378 9.48 -5.12 18.13
N LEU A 379 9.95 -6.32 18.44
CA LEU A 379 10.88 -6.54 19.54
C LEU A 379 12.23 -5.86 19.31
N ALA A 380 12.74 -5.86 18.07
CA ALA A 380 13.96 -5.13 17.72
C ALA A 380 13.77 -3.61 17.89
N LYS A 381 12.63 -3.07 17.46
CA LYS A 381 12.30 -1.64 17.64
C LYS A 381 12.19 -1.25 19.11
N ALA A 382 11.60 -2.11 19.95
CA ALA A 382 11.55 -1.90 21.38
C ALA A 382 12.95 -1.87 21.99
N GLN A 383 13.80 -2.83 21.64
CA GLN A 383 15.20 -2.90 22.07
C GLN A 383 15.99 -1.65 21.65
N ASP A 384 15.89 -1.22 20.41
CA ASP A 384 16.56 -0.02 19.88
C ASP A 384 16.09 1.28 20.56
N SER A 385 14.89 1.26 21.12
CA SER A 385 14.30 2.36 21.89
C SER A 385 14.61 2.27 23.40
N GLY A 386 15.37 1.25 23.85
CA GLY A 386 15.77 1.05 25.23
C GLY A 386 14.71 0.37 26.10
N TYR A 387 13.67 -0.22 25.48
CA TYR A 387 12.65 -0.98 26.20
C TYR A 387 13.00 -2.46 26.29
N SER A 388 12.42 -3.17 27.29
CA SER A 388 12.54 -4.62 27.40
C SER A 388 11.85 -5.31 26.21
N THR A 389 12.44 -6.41 25.77
CA THR A 389 11.84 -7.34 24.80
C THR A 389 11.07 -8.49 25.49
N ASP A 390 10.99 -8.48 26.83
CA ASP A 390 10.19 -9.44 27.56
C ASP A 390 8.71 -9.09 27.43
N VAL A 391 7.91 -10.10 27.17
CA VAL A 391 6.47 -10.00 26.98
C VAL A 391 5.80 -10.74 28.15
N ASP A 392 4.90 -10.07 28.87
CA ASP A 392 4.15 -10.66 29.97
C ASP A 392 2.83 -11.30 29.50
N ALA A 393 2.24 -10.76 28.45
CA ALA A 393 1.00 -11.28 27.88
C ALA A 393 0.94 -11.02 26.37
N ILE A 394 0.20 -11.90 25.68
CA ILE A 394 -0.02 -11.81 24.25
C ILE A 394 -1.52 -11.83 24.00
N ILE A 395 -2.01 -10.88 23.22
CA ILE A 395 -3.41 -10.83 22.80
C ILE A 395 -3.47 -11.08 21.29
N LEU A 396 -4.22 -12.10 20.90
CA LEU A 396 -4.48 -12.42 19.49
C LEU A 396 -5.79 -11.78 19.06
N ASN A 397 -5.74 -11.07 17.95
CA ASN A 397 -6.89 -10.45 17.31
C ASN A 397 -6.86 -10.69 15.79
N GLY A 398 -7.98 -10.37 15.10
CA GLY A 398 -8.14 -10.60 13.67
C GLY A 398 -8.59 -12.01 13.30
N GLY A 399 -9.33 -12.13 12.20
CA GLY A 399 -9.99 -13.36 11.78
C GLY A 399 -9.05 -14.55 11.59
N MET A 400 -7.84 -14.30 11.08
CA MET A 400 -6.84 -15.36 10.87
C MET A 400 -6.28 -15.96 12.17
N THR A 401 -6.36 -15.26 13.29
CA THR A 401 -5.88 -15.81 14.58
C THR A 401 -6.78 -16.93 15.12
N LYS A 402 -7.96 -17.13 14.51
CA LYS A 402 -8.81 -18.31 14.76
C LYS A 402 -8.20 -19.60 14.20
N PHE A 403 -7.29 -19.48 13.22
CA PHE A 403 -6.59 -20.63 12.68
C PHE A 403 -5.56 -21.16 13.70
N TYR A 404 -5.76 -22.40 14.17
CA TYR A 404 -5.03 -22.96 15.31
C TYR A 404 -3.52 -22.89 15.19
N MET A 405 -2.95 -23.09 14.00
CA MET A 405 -1.50 -23.05 13.77
C MET A 405 -0.89 -21.70 14.18
N ILE A 406 -1.63 -20.59 14.00
CA ILE A 406 -1.15 -19.25 14.40
C ILE A 406 -0.96 -19.20 15.91
N LYS A 407 -1.98 -19.59 16.68
CA LYS A 407 -1.92 -19.62 18.12
C LYS A 407 -0.80 -20.54 18.61
N ASP A 408 -0.76 -21.78 18.12
CA ASP A 408 0.21 -22.79 18.53
C ASP A 408 1.66 -22.31 18.22
N ARG A 409 1.87 -21.62 17.09
CA ARG A 409 3.18 -21.09 16.71
C ARG A 409 3.62 -19.93 17.60
N ILE A 410 2.73 -19.01 17.92
CA ILE A 410 3.01 -17.86 18.79
C ILE A 410 3.25 -18.33 20.22
N GLU A 411 2.42 -19.25 20.72
CA GLU A 411 2.61 -19.88 22.03
C GLU A 411 3.99 -20.55 22.15
N LYS A 412 4.38 -21.31 21.13
CA LYS A 412 5.71 -21.95 21.07
C LYS A 412 6.84 -20.93 21.04
N PHE A 413 6.68 -19.80 20.31
CA PHE A 413 7.72 -18.79 20.17
C PHE A 413 8.01 -18.06 21.49
N PHE A 414 6.97 -17.73 22.26
CA PHE A 414 7.10 -16.99 23.50
C PHE A 414 7.10 -17.87 24.76
N ASN A 415 6.65 -19.10 24.66
CA ASN A 415 6.32 -19.99 25.79
C ASN A 415 5.28 -19.35 26.73
N ILE A 416 4.31 -18.63 26.15
CA ILE A 416 3.21 -17.96 26.84
C ILE A 416 1.94 -18.30 26.08
N THR A 417 0.91 -18.78 26.77
CA THR A 417 -0.40 -19.04 26.17
C THR A 417 -1.09 -17.74 25.82
N PRO A 418 -1.35 -17.46 24.52
CA PRO A 418 -1.97 -16.22 24.11
C PRO A 418 -3.44 -16.11 24.56
N ILE A 419 -3.84 -14.90 24.92
CA ILE A 419 -5.23 -14.54 25.19
C ILE A 419 -5.94 -14.41 23.83
N THR A 420 -7.01 -15.19 23.64
CA THR A 420 -7.87 -15.10 22.47
C THR A 420 -9.17 -14.43 22.84
N VAL A 421 -9.59 -13.44 22.05
CA VAL A 421 -10.88 -12.78 22.19
C VAL A 421 -11.94 -13.61 21.47
N ASN A 422 -13.12 -13.81 22.07
CA ASN A 422 -14.18 -14.66 21.51
C ASN A 422 -14.63 -14.21 20.11
N ASP A 423 -14.72 -12.90 19.89
CA ASP A 423 -15.11 -12.30 18.61
C ASP A 423 -14.03 -11.30 18.17
N PRO A 424 -12.88 -11.75 17.65
CA PRO A 424 -11.78 -10.86 17.30
C PRO A 424 -12.16 -9.85 16.22
N ASP A 425 -13.09 -10.18 15.33
CA ASP A 425 -13.60 -9.26 14.29
C ASP A 425 -14.45 -8.10 14.86
N LEU A 426 -14.80 -8.16 16.14
CA LEU A 426 -15.71 -7.20 16.81
C LEU A 426 -15.04 -6.49 17.98
N ALA A 427 -13.90 -7.01 18.43
CA ALA A 427 -13.17 -6.52 19.60
C ALA A 427 -12.72 -5.07 19.44
N VAL A 428 -12.27 -4.74 18.24
CA VAL A 428 -11.75 -3.42 17.88
C VAL A 428 -12.83 -2.34 18.02
N ALA A 429 -14.02 -2.58 17.45
CA ALA A 429 -15.13 -1.63 17.55
C ALA A 429 -15.64 -1.46 19.00
N LYS A 430 -15.71 -2.56 19.78
CA LYS A 430 -16.09 -2.53 21.20
C LYS A 430 -15.07 -1.73 22.02
N GLY A 431 -13.78 -1.98 21.79
CA GLY A 431 -12.70 -1.27 22.47
C GLY A 431 -12.69 0.23 22.16
N ALA A 432 -13.01 0.61 20.92
CA ALA A 432 -13.13 2.00 20.53
C ALA A 432 -14.31 2.71 21.26
N ALA A 433 -15.44 2.02 21.44
CA ALA A 433 -16.55 2.56 22.23
C ALA A 433 -16.17 2.70 23.72
N PHE A 434 -15.42 1.75 24.29
CA PHE A 434 -14.91 1.87 25.65
C PHE A 434 -13.87 2.99 25.78
N TYR A 435 -13.01 3.18 24.80
CA TYR A 435 -12.06 4.30 24.79
C TYR A 435 -12.76 5.66 24.79
N GLN A 436 -13.85 5.81 24.04
CA GLN A 436 -14.64 7.04 24.09
C GLN A 436 -15.18 7.34 25.49
N TYR A 437 -15.66 6.32 26.18
CA TYR A 437 -16.05 6.44 27.60
C TYR A 437 -14.88 6.88 28.49
N CYS A 438 -13.70 6.29 28.30
CA CYS A 438 -12.50 6.66 29.07
C CYS A 438 -12.12 8.13 28.85
N LEU A 439 -12.20 8.62 27.60
CA LEU A 439 -11.96 10.02 27.26
C LEU A 439 -12.88 10.97 28.02
N GLU A 440 -14.17 10.64 28.09
CA GLU A 440 -15.13 11.45 28.85
C GLU A 440 -14.81 11.46 30.34
N LYS A 441 -14.46 10.32 30.93
CA LYS A 441 -14.10 10.21 32.35
C LYS A 441 -12.91 11.08 32.75
N ILE A 442 -11.94 11.26 31.87
CA ILE A 442 -10.82 12.17 32.10
C ILE A 442 -11.13 13.63 31.70
N GLY A 443 -12.38 13.91 31.30
CA GLY A 443 -12.82 15.25 30.92
C GLY A 443 -12.40 15.70 29.52
N VAL A 444 -12.00 14.76 28.64
CA VAL A 444 -11.76 15.01 27.22
C VAL A 444 -13.07 14.78 26.46
N ASN A 445 -13.83 15.83 26.28
CA ASN A 445 -15.07 15.77 25.52
C ASN A 445 -14.90 16.48 24.19
N ASN A 446 -14.95 15.74 23.10
CA ASN A 446 -15.13 16.28 21.74
C ASN A 446 -16.62 16.60 21.46
N ILE A 447 -17.37 16.97 22.50
CA ILE A 447 -18.80 17.27 22.38
C ILE A 447 -18.96 18.69 21.85
N VAL A 448 -19.62 18.81 20.72
CA VAL A 448 -20.09 20.09 20.21
C VAL A 448 -21.40 20.42 20.92
N PHE A 449 -21.39 21.46 21.75
CA PHE A 449 -22.60 22.00 22.33
C PHE A 449 -23.17 23.10 21.41
N GLU A 450 -24.42 23.03 21.07
CA GLU A 450 -25.14 24.20 20.57
C GLU A 450 -25.55 25.06 21.80
N ASP A 451 -25.12 26.30 21.84
CA ASP A 451 -25.65 27.26 22.81
C ASP A 451 -27.04 27.77 22.37
N GLU A 452 -27.76 28.43 23.29
CA GLU A 452 -29.11 28.95 23.04
C GLU A 452 -29.18 29.90 21.82
N ASN A 453 -28.04 30.35 21.29
CA ASN A 453 -27.94 31.22 20.11
C ASN A 453 -27.57 30.45 18.83
N LYS A 454 -27.62 29.08 18.83
CA LYS A 454 -27.20 28.21 17.72
C LYS A 454 -25.70 28.30 17.34
N ASN A 455 -24.86 28.77 18.23
CA ASN A 455 -23.43 28.75 18.04
C ASN A 455 -22.85 27.42 18.53
N LYS A 456 -22.17 26.70 17.63
CA LYS A 456 -21.47 25.47 18.01
C LYS A 456 -20.20 25.80 18.79
N LYS A 457 -20.16 25.42 20.07
CA LYS A 457 -18.96 25.56 20.92
C LYS A 457 -18.34 24.18 21.14
N ILE A 458 -17.07 24.05 20.79
CA ILE A 458 -16.27 22.87 21.04
C ILE A 458 -15.45 23.12 22.31
N LYS A 459 -15.60 22.25 23.31
CA LYS A 459 -14.77 22.30 24.51
C LYS A 459 -13.58 21.39 24.28
N THR A 460 -12.39 21.94 24.03
CA THR A 460 -11.13 21.16 23.92
C THR A 460 -10.41 21.28 25.26
N ASN A 461 -9.94 20.15 25.79
CA ASN A 461 -9.10 20.13 26.99
C ASN A 461 -7.61 20.08 26.63
N GLU A 462 -6.79 20.56 27.54
CA GLU A 462 -5.34 20.66 27.38
C GLU A 462 -4.65 19.29 27.27
N SER A 463 -3.53 19.25 26.53
CA SER A 463 -2.74 18.05 26.21
C SER A 463 -2.27 17.21 27.41
N GLY A 464 -2.17 17.81 28.59
CA GLY A 464 -1.75 17.08 29.80
C GLY A 464 -2.73 16.04 30.33
N THR A 465 -4.01 16.14 29.96
CA THR A 465 -5.05 15.23 30.46
C THR A 465 -5.02 13.87 29.76
N LEU A 466 -4.53 13.82 28.53
CA LEU A 466 -4.44 12.59 27.72
C LEU A 466 -3.39 11.59 28.18
N LEU A 467 -2.34 12.08 28.85
CA LEU A 467 -1.32 11.22 29.47
C LEU A 467 -1.92 10.24 30.49
N GLN A 468 -3.15 10.50 30.97
CA GLN A 468 -3.87 9.58 31.85
C GLN A 468 -4.37 8.30 31.14
N LEU A 469 -4.41 8.28 29.82
CA LEU A 469 -4.71 7.10 28.99
C LEU A 469 -3.48 6.45 28.39
N GLY A 470 -2.30 7.02 28.63
CA GLY A 470 -1.04 6.58 28.10
C GLY A 470 -0.57 7.37 26.88
N SER A 471 0.58 7.01 26.36
CA SER A 471 1.24 7.69 25.25
C SER A 471 1.27 6.85 23.99
N SER A 472 1.16 7.51 22.85
CA SER A 472 1.52 6.95 21.54
C SER A 472 2.87 7.44 21.10
N ILE A 473 3.48 6.77 20.13
CA ILE A 473 4.78 7.10 19.59
C ILE A 473 4.76 7.20 18.07
N VAL A 474 5.79 7.83 17.51
CA VAL A 474 6.10 7.76 16.08
C VAL A 474 6.60 6.36 15.77
N SER A 475 5.93 5.64 14.88
CA SER A 475 6.15 4.21 14.61
C SER A 475 7.43 3.91 13.83
N ASP A 476 7.83 4.80 12.91
CA ASP A 476 9.06 4.72 12.12
C ASP A 476 9.75 6.09 12.04
N ASP A 477 11.04 6.11 11.69
CA ASP A 477 11.72 7.37 11.44
C ASP A 477 11.02 8.10 10.28
N ILE A 478 10.67 9.36 10.52
CA ILE A 478 10.15 10.26 9.48
C ILE A 478 11.34 11.01 8.91
N ASN A 479 11.57 10.83 7.63
CA ASN A 479 12.77 11.33 6.96
C ASN A 479 12.40 12.27 5.80
N LEU A 480 13.22 13.28 5.59
CA LEU A 480 13.21 14.12 4.41
C LEU A 480 14.16 13.55 3.36
N GLY A 481 13.67 13.33 2.14
CA GLY A 481 14.51 12.97 1.02
C GLY A 481 15.34 14.16 0.56
N LEU A 482 16.65 13.94 0.40
CA LEU A 482 17.62 14.94 -0.06
C LEU A 482 18.08 14.61 -1.48
N THR A 483 18.72 15.57 -2.12
CA THR A 483 19.43 15.36 -3.38
C THR A 483 20.42 14.19 -3.26
N LYS A 484 20.67 13.46 -4.37
CA LYS A 484 21.56 12.28 -4.44
C LYS A 484 21.05 11.05 -3.70
N GLY A 485 19.75 10.98 -3.37
CA GLY A 485 19.14 9.79 -2.77
C GLY A 485 19.50 9.53 -1.31
N TYR A 486 19.93 10.55 -0.58
CA TYR A 486 20.06 10.48 0.87
C TYR A 486 18.76 10.88 1.55
N VAL A 487 18.61 10.50 2.78
CA VAL A 487 17.54 10.99 3.65
C VAL A 487 18.13 11.67 4.87
N ARG A 488 17.42 12.67 5.39
CA ARG A 488 17.67 13.28 6.68
C ARG A 488 16.50 13.01 7.61
N LYS A 489 16.81 12.52 8.79
CA LYS A 489 15.79 12.25 9.80
C LYS A 489 15.19 13.54 10.31
N LEU A 490 13.88 13.71 10.19
CA LEU A 490 13.12 14.80 10.77
C LEU A 490 12.66 14.46 12.19
N ILE A 491 12.08 13.26 12.36
CA ILE A 491 11.55 12.78 13.63
C ILE A 491 11.94 11.32 13.80
N LYS A 492 12.49 11.00 14.98
CA LYS A 492 12.94 9.64 15.30
C LYS A 492 11.75 8.75 15.70
N ALA A 493 11.77 7.48 15.27
CA ALA A 493 10.90 6.45 15.81
C ALA A 493 10.99 6.36 17.33
N GLY A 494 9.88 6.08 18.00
CA GLY A 494 9.80 6.06 19.45
C GLY A 494 9.60 7.44 20.09
N THR A 495 9.63 8.55 19.33
CA THR A 495 9.28 9.87 19.86
C THR A 495 7.82 9.89 20.27
N LYS A 496 7.54 10.33 21.52
CA LYS A 496 6.17 10.40 22.05
C LYS A 496 5.31 11.41 21.31
N LEU A 497 4.04 11.10 21.16
CA LEU A 497 3.03 11.96 20.54
C LEU A 497 2.22 12.72 21.62
N PRO A 498 1.85 14.00 21.34
CA PRO A 498 2.36 14.82 20.24
C PRO A 498 3.84 15.13 20.42
N THR A 499 4.58 15.25 19.29
CA THR A 499 6.04 15.48 19.38
C THR A 499 6.41 16.89 19.84
N GLY A 500 5.46 17.84 19.78
CA GLY A 500 5.81 19.25 19.75
C GLY A 500 6.56 19.63 18.47
N ASP A 501 6.91 20.90 18.36
CA ASP A 501 7.65 21.44 17.22
C ASP A 501 9.14 21.11 17.36
N ILE A 502 9.67 20.40 16.37
CA ILE A 502 11.08 19.99 16.29
C ILE A 502 11.74 20.79 15.17
N GLU A 503 12.59 21.73 15.54
CA GLU A 503 13.38 22.47 14.56
C GLU A 503 14.44 21.59 13.96
N GLN A 504 14.59 21.71 12.65
CA GLN A 504 15.62 21.03 11.88
C GLN A 504 16.82 21.93 11.67
N GLU A 505 17.97 21.33 11.39
CA GLU A 505 19.12 22.10 10.92
C GLU A 505 18.77 22.91 9.67
N VAL A 506 19.47 24.04 9.50
CA VAL A 506 19.27 24.96 8.38
C VAL A 506 19.60 24.27 7.06
N PHE A 507 18.69 24.38 6.10
CA PHE A 507 18.90 23.96 4.71
C PHE A 507 19.18 25.19 3.84
N SER A 508 19.85 24.98 2.73
CA SER A 508 20.04 26.03 1.72
C SER A 508 19.21 25.69 0.49
N LEU A 509 18.55 26.68 -0.09
CA LEU A 509 17.85 26.51 -1.36
C LEU A 509 18.83 26.12 -2.46
N PRO A 510 18.59 25.06 -3.22
CA PRO A 510 19.49 24.60 -4.28
C PRO A 510 19.39 25.46 -5.55
N VAL A 511 18.32 26.23 -5.73
CA VAL A 511 18.03 27.10 -6.88
C VAL A 511 17.20 28.30 -6.45
N ASP A 512 17.07 29.29 -7.30
CA ASP A 512 16.13 30.40 -7.14
C ASP A 512 14.70 29.81 -7.26
N THR A 513 13.89 29.98 -6.23
CA THR A 513 12.57 29.35 -6.20
C THR A 513 11.58 30.07 -5.29
N ASP A 514 10.29 29.93 -5.60
CA ASP A 514 9.16 30.33 -4.77
C ASP A 514 8.49 29.13 -4.08
N ARG A 515 9.06 27.93 -4.21
CA ARG A 515 8.55 26.73 -3.58
C ARG A 515 9.65 25.73 -3.28
N ILE A 516 9.43 24.92 -2.25
CA ILE A 516 10.36 23.88 -1.81
C ILE A 516 9.60 22.56 -1.78
N GLU A 517 10.09 21.55 -2.50
CA GLU A 517 9.56 20.19 -2.45
C GLU A 517 10.23 19.42 -1.32
N LEU A 518 9.43 18.78 -0.48
CA LEU A 518 9.85 18.02 0.68
C LEU A 518 9.36 16.57 0.52
N PRO A 519 10.09 15.71 -0.17
CA PRO A 519 9.73 14.30 -0.28
C PRO A 519 9.93 13.61 1.08
N ILE A 520 8.85 13.04 1.62
CA ILE A 520 8.82 12.41 2.94
C ILE A 520 8.91 10.90 2.79
N TYR A 521 9.77 10.31 3.61
CA TYR A 521 10.01 8.87 3.67
C TYR A 521 9.82 8.35 5.09
N LEU A 522 9.34 7.13 5.21
CA LEU A 522 9.33 6.36 6.45
C LEU A 522 10.34 5.23 6.38
N GLY A 523 11.06 4.99 7.46
CA GLY A 523 12.01 3.89 7.59
C GLY A 523 13.33 4.31 8.20
N ARG A 524 14.20 3.33 8.50
CA ARG A 524 15.44 3.51 9.25
C ARG A 524 16.71 3.50 8.39
N GLY A 525 16.58 3.58 7.07
CA GLY A 525 17.72 3.62 6.15
C GLY A 525 18.27 5.04 5.99
N ASP A 526 19.52 5.15 5.55
CA ASP A 526 20.21 6.41 5.26
C ASP A 526 19.95 6.91 3.82
N ARG A 527 19.17 6.15 3.03
CA ARG A 527 18.89 6.44 1.63
C ARG A 527 17.41 6.32 1.31
N THR A 528 17.00 6.93 0.19
CA THR A 528 15.62 6.89 -0.32
C THR A 528 15.17 5.50 -0.82
N GLU A 529 16.06 4.53 -0.88
CA GLU A 529 15.78 3.13 -1.23
C GLU A 529 15.38 2.32 0.01
N LEU A 530 14.89 1.09 -0.21
CA LEU A 530 14.56 0.18 0.88
C LEU A 530 15.72 0.09 1.90
N PRO A 531 15.43 0.15 3.18
CA PRO A 531 14.13 -0.05 3.82
C PRO A 531 13.23 1.20 3.92
N ASN A 532 13.62 2.35 3.38
CA ASN A 532 12.81 3.56 3.39
C ASN A 532 11.73 3.51 2.29
N ARG A 533 10.52 3.92 2.62
CA ARG A 533 9.36 4.01 1.73
C ARG A 533 8.92 5.47 1.61
N LYS A 534 8.86 6.00 0.38
CA LYS A 534 8.28 7.32 0.13
C LYS A 534 6.78 7.27 0.42
N ILE A 535 6.29 8.22 1.21
CA ILE A 535 4.86 8.35 1.50
C ILE A 535 4.23 9.50 0.72
N SER A 536 4.88 10.67 0.69
CA SER A 536 4.35 11.85 -0.01
C SER A 536 5.46 12.81 -0.39
N THR A 537 5.10 13.82 -1.15
CA THR A 537 5.88 15.03 -1.34
C THR A 537 5.06 16.21 -0.83
N ARG A 538 5.60 16.96 0.12
CA ARG A 538 5.00 18.18 0.63
C ARG A 538 5.62 19.38 -0.08
N VAL A 539 4.86 20.43 -0.33
CA VAL A 539 5.35 21.64 -0.96
C VAL A 539 5.20 22.84 -0.03
N LEU A 540 6.32 23.50 0.25
CA LEU A 540 6.35 24.79 0.93
C LEU A 540 6.27 25.89 -0.13
N LYS A 541 5.19 26.67 -0.14
CA LYS A 541 5.13 27.89 -0.96
C LYS A 541 5.78 29.05 -0.25
N LEU A 542 6.64 29.74 -0.98
CA LEU A 542 7.28 30.97 -0.53
C LEU A 542 6.51 32.18 -1.07
N ARG A 543 6.51 33.28 -0.37
CA ARG A 543 5.78 34.49 -0.78
C ARG A 543 6.36 35.16 -2.02
N LYS A 544 7.62 34.89 -2.33
CA LYS A 544 8.37 35.43 -3.47
C LYS A 544 9.45 34.43 -3.87
N ILE A 545 10.06 34.65 -5.01
CA ILE A 545 11.26 33.90 -5.41
C ILE A 545 12.43 34.32 -4.52
N TYR A 546 13.01 33.34 -3.84
CA TYR A 546 14.24 33.51 -3.03
C TYR A 546 15.43 32.95 -3.80
N PRO A 547 16.60 33.61 -3.75
CA PRO A 547 17.77 33.18 -4.48
C PRO A 547 18.37 31.89 -3.95
N HIS A 548 19.12 31.20 -4.81
CA HIS A 548 19.98 30.09 -4.45
C HIS A 548 20.83 30.44 -3.20
N GLY A 549 20.98 29.47 -2.30
CA GLY A 549 21.75 29.68 -1.07
C GLY A 549 20.97 30.35 0.07
N THR A 550 19.70 30.77 -0.17
CA THR A 550 18.87 31.27 0.92
C THR A 550 18.66 30.15 1.96
N GLU A 551 18.93 30.51 3.22
CA GLU A 551 18.78 29.57 4.33
C GLU A 551 17.31 29.40 4.73
N VAL A 552 16.89 28.16 4.94
CA VAL A 552 15.54 27.78 5.36
C VAL A 552 15.65 26.89 6.59
N THR A 553 14.95 27.25 7.65
CA THR A 553 14.78 26.40 8.85
C THR A 553 13.44 25.68 8.73
N LEU A 554 13.45 24.35 8.71
CA LEU A 554 12.21 23.55 8.76
C LEU A 554 11.83 23.26 10.19
N VAL A 555 10.54 23.18 10.44
CA VAL A 555 9.95 22.73 11.71
C VAL A 555 9.02 21.59 11.40
N ALA A 556 9.22 20.47 12.06
CA ALA A 556 8.39 19.28 11.92
C ALA A 556 7.72 18.94 13.25
N SER A 557 6.45 18.60 13.22
CA SER A 557 5.75 18.03 14.37
C SER A 557 4.75 16.98 13.92
N VAL A 558 4.43 16.06 14.83
CA VAL A 558 3.37 15.05 14.62
C VAL A 558 2.38 15.19 15.77
N ASP A 559 1.12 15.34 15.43
CA ASP A 559 0.05 15.49 16.38
C ASP A 559 -0.44 14.16 16.96
N GLU A 560 -1.45 14.21 17.82
CA GLU A 560 -2.03 13.05 18.49
C GLU A 560 -2.69 12.05 17.50
N ASN A 561 -3.10 12.51 16.32
CA ASN A 561 -3.67 11.68 15.26
C ASN A 561 -2.61 11.13 14.29
N LYS A 562 -1.31 11.23 14.62
CA LYS A 562 -0.16 10.90 13.75
C LYS A 562 -0.03 11.77 12.49
N VAL A 563 -0.73 12.88 12.41
CA VAL A 563 -0.64 13.77 11.25
C VAL A 563 0.66 14.59 11.33
N LEU A 564 1.52 14.42 10.33
CA LEU A 564 2.76 15.19 10.19
C LEU A 564 2.42 16.63 9.76
N LYS A 565 2.86 17.59 10.56
CA LYS A 565 2.81 19.01 10.25
C LYS A 565 4.22 19.51 9.98
N LEU A 566 4.37 20.22 8.86
CA LEU A 566 5.62 20.85 8.47
C LEU A 566 5.39 22.34 8.37
N SER A 567 6.32 23.12 8.83
CA SER A 567 6.38 24.56 8.64
C SER A 567 7.85 24.98 8.50
N GLY A 568 8.12 26.25 8.31
CA GLY A 568 9.49 26.71 8.22
C GLY A 568 9.62 28.21 8.38
N TYR A 569 10.86 28.65 8.31
CA TYR A 569 11.24 30.04 8.36
C TYR A 569 12.32 30.32 7.33
N ILE A 570 12.24 31.50 6.69
CA ILE A 570 13.35 31.99 5.87
C ILE A 570 14.40 32.59 6.80
N GLY A 571 15.66 32.26 6.52
CA GLY A 571 16.81 32.74 7.26
C GLY A 571 17.01 32.10 8.64
N LYS A 572 18.23 32.26 9.19
CA LYS A 572 18.58 31.79 10.53
C LYS A 572 17.80 32.49 11.64
N ASN A 573 17.43 33.74 11.40
CA ASN A 573 16.77 34.59 12.39
C ASN A 573 15.26 34.52 12.38
N LYS A 574 14.66 33.51 11.65
CA LYS A 574 13.22 33.30 11.58
C LYS A 574 12.47 34.54 11.04
N GLU A 575 13.01 35.16 10.03
CA GLU A 575 12.54 36.45 9.49
C GLU A 575 11.13 36.35 8.89
N GLU A 576 10.82 35.23 8.29
CA GLU A 576 9.52 35.01 7.66
C GLU A 576 9.05 33.57 7.89
N LYS A 577 7.87 33.41 8.49
CA LYS A 577 7.23 32.11 8.68
C LYS A 577 6.63 31.62 7.36
N ILE A 578 6.87 30.35 7.07
CA ILE A 578 6.34 29.63 5.91
C ILE A 578 5.46 28.49 6.42
N GLU A 579 4.26 28.40 5.90
CA GLU A 579 3.35 27.30 6.18
C GLU A 579 3.31 26.35 4.99
N VAL A 580 3.24 25.04 5.27
CA VAL A 580 3.13 24.03 4.23
C VAL A 580 1.69 23.93 3.75
N GLU A 581 1.47 24.19 2.47
CA GLU A 581 0.31 23.67 1.80
C GLU A 581 0.61 22.20 1.44
N ILE A 582 -0.27 21.28 1.84
CA ILE A 582 -0.19 19.87 1.45
C ILE A 582 -0.56 19.80 -0.02
N ASP A 583 0.45 19.73 -0.88
CA ASP A 583 0.26 19.37 -2.27
C ASP A 583 0.55 17.87 -2.39
N THR A 584 -0.50 17.09 -2.38
CA THR A 584 -0.42 15.73 -2.91
C THR A 584 -0.50 15.89 -4.42
N GLU A 585 0.52 15.50 -5.15
CA GLU A 585 0.61 15.61 -6.62
C GLU A 585 -0.64 15.08 -7.37
N ASN A 586 -1.55 14.43 -6.69
CA ASN A 586 -2.74 13.85 -7.28
C ASN A 586 -3.91 13.86 -6.32
N GLY A 587 -4.37 14.98 -5.97
CA GLY A 587 -5.68 14.93 -5.49
C GLY A 587 -5.96 15.53 -4.18
N ALA A 588 -6.99 16.05 -4.27
CA ALA A 588 -7.96 16.52 -3.34
C ALA A 588 -7.74 17.97 -2.92
N THR A 589 -8.62 18.73 -3.47
CA THR A 589 -9.11 20.02 -2.96
C THR A 589 -8.05 21.02 -2.60
N ILE A 590 -7.32 21.40 -3.61
CA ILE A 590 -6.79 22.72 -3.67
C ILE A 590 -7.89 23.61 -4.24
N ASP A 591 -8.12 24.71 -3.53
CA ASP A 591 -8.91 25.81 -4.03
C ASP A 591 -8.59 26.08 -5.49
N SER A 592 -9.59 26.25 -6.33
CA SER A 592 -9.64 26.22 -7.78
C SER A 592 -8.85 27.30 -8.52
N LYS A 593 -7.76 27.81 -7.97
CA LYS A 593 -6.81 28.68 -8.66
C LYS A 593 -5.51 27.94 -8.93
N GLY A 594 -5.63 26.85 -9.71
CA GLY A 594 -4.51 26.03 -10.14
C GLY A 594 -3.37 26.83 -10.75
N ILE A 595 -2.23 26.83 -10.09
CA ILE A 595 -0.96 27.19 -10.70
C ILE A 595 -0.36 25.88 -11.23
N LYS A 596 -0.38 25.73 -12.55
CA LYS A 596 0.38 24.69 -13.24
C LYS A 596 1.85 24.81 -12.82
N ILE A 597 2.48 23.70 -12.45
CA ILE A 597 3.93 23.60 -12.35
C ILE A 597 4.46 23.92 -13.74
N THR A 598 5.11 25.07 -13.90
CA THR A 598 5.80 25.42 -15.13
C THR A 598 7.23 24.90 -15.05
N ALA A 599 7.83 24.60 -16.20
CA ALA A 599 9.20 24.11 -16.30
C ALA A 599 10.24 25.02 -15.59
N ASP A 600 9.91 26.27 -15.35
CA ASP A 600 10.76 27.23 -14.65
C ASP A 600 10.96 26.97 -13.15
N THR A 601 10.18 26.08 -12.56
CA THR A 601 10.25 25.76 -11.11
C THR A 601 11.03 24.49 -10.81
N LEU A 602 11.44 23.73 -11.83
CA LEU A 602 12.26 22.55 -11.67
C LEU A 602 13.75 22.90 -11.65
N GLU A 603 14.52 22.11 -10.92
CA GLU A 603 15.98 22.29 -10.86
C GLU A 603 16.58 22.36 -12.27
N LYS A 604 17.33 23.44 -12.55
CA LYS A 604 18.10 23.55 -13.79
C LYS A 604 19.46 22.88 -13.59
N LEU A 605 19.71 21.87 -14.39
CA LEU A 605 20.95 21.13 -14.39
C LEU A 605 21.97 21.74 -15.35
N ASN A 606 23.26 21.51 -15.09
CA ASN A 606 24.29 21.78 -16.08
C ASN A 606 24.40 20.57 -17.04
N PRO A 607 23.94 20.68 -18.31
CA PRO A 607 23.89 19.53 -19.21
C PRO A 607 25.25 18.89 -19.46
N ASN A 608 26.34 19.69 -19.50
CA ASN A 608 27.68 19.16 -19.72
C ASN A 608 28.16 18.31 -18.53
N VAL A 609 27.89 18.72 -17.30
CA VAL A 609 28.28 18.00 -16.08
C VAL A 609 27.51 16.67 -15.99
N GLU A 610 26.21 16.68 -16.22
CA GLU A 610 25.36 15.47 -16.14
C GLU A 610 25.72 14.48 -17.25
N MET A 611 25.90 14.96 -18.47
CA MET A 611 26.29 14.11 -19.59
C MET A 611 27.70 13.55 -19.46
N GLU A 612 28.60 14.27 -18.84
CA GLU A 612 29.95 13.76 -18.54
C GLU A 612 29.91 12.71 -17.41
N THR A 613 29.07 12.93 -16.40
CA THR A 613 28.82 11.95 -15.33
C THR A 613 28.28 10.62 -15.89
N LEU A 614 27.32 10.66 -16.83
CA LEU A 614 26.83 9.49 -17.53
C LEU A 614 27.94 8.79 -18.33
N ARG A 615 28.73 9.56 -19.07
CA ARG A 615 29.84 9.01 -19.88
C ARG A 615 30.85 8.28 -19.01
N VAL A 616 31.36 8.91 -17.97
CA VAL A 616 32.39 8.32 -17.08
C VAL A 616 31.87 7.03 -16.44
N ASN A 617 30.66 7.01 -15.91
CA ASN A 617 30.14 5.82 -15.23
C ASN A 617 29.74 4.71 -16.19
N THR A 618 29.28 5.01 -17.41
CA THR A 618 29.04 4.00 -18.43
C THR A 618 30.34 3.42 -18.99
N ASP A 619 31.40 4.23 -19.14
CA ASP A 619 32.74 3.77 -19.53
C ASP A 619 33.34 2.82 -18.48
N ILE A 620 33.10 3.08 -17.17
CA ILE A 620 33.47 2.14 -16.09
C ILE A 620 32.79 0.79 -16.30
N LEU A 621 31.49 0.76 -16.59
CA LEU A 621 30.75 -0.49 -16.80
C LEU A 621 31.24 -1.23 -18.05
N GLU A 622 31.46 -0.54 -19.16
CA GLU A 622 31.98 -1.14 -20.40
C GLU A 622 33.40 -1.69 -20.21
N ASN A 623 34.29 -0.95 -19.59
CA ASN A 623 35.65 -1.38 -19.30
C ASN A 623 35.71 -2.63 -18.38
N ILE A 624 34.83 -2.64 -17.34
CA ILE A 624 34.73 -3.81 -16.45
C ILE A 624 34.22 -5.03 -17.23
N ARG A 625 33.23 -4.85 -18.09
CA ARG A 625 32.65 -5.92 -18.91
C ARG A 625 33.65 -6.47 -19.92
N GLN A 626 34.47 -5.62 -20.54
CA GLN A 626 35.49 -6.06 -21.52
C GLN A 626 36.65 -6.78 -20.87
N LYS A 627 37.11 -6.33 -19.69
CA LYS A 627 38.30 -6.87 -19.01
C LYS A 627 38.01 -8.09 -18.13
N ASN A 628 36.76 -8.32 -17.70
CA ASN A 628 36.40 -9.36 -16.77
C ASN A 628 35.30 -10.25 -17.39
N LYS A 629 35.61 -11.49 -17.71
CA LYS A 629 34.69 -12.52 -18.21
C LYS A 629 34.53 -13.63 -17.16
N GLY A 630 33.29 -14.15 -17.03
CA GLY A 630 32.99 -15.29 -16.16
C GLY A 630 33.19 -14.99 -14.66
N PRO A 631 33.79 -15.92 -13.86
CA PRO A 631 33.84 -15.81 -12.39
C PRO A 631 34.54 -14.56 -11.85
N LYS A 632 35.37 -13.90 -12.63
CA LYS A 632 36.06 -12.65 -12.23
C LYS A 632 35.10 -11.49 -12.00
N LEU A 633 33.92 -11.51 -12.61
CA LEU A 633 32.85 -10.51 -12.36
C LEU A 633 32.24 -10.64 -10.95
N ALA A 634 32.38 -11.78 -10.30
CA ALA A 634 31.85 -12.03 -8.96
C ALA A 634 32.77 -11.50 -7.84
N HIS A 635 33.96 -10.98 -8.17
CA HIS A 635 34.89 -10.46 -7.17
C HIS A 635 34.25 -9.27 -6.42
N PRO A 636 34.26 -9.22 -5.08
CA PRO A 636 33.56 -8.21 -4.29
C PRO A 636 33.88 -6.76 -4.67
N GLN A 637 35.13 -6.43 -4.89
CA GLN A 637 35.56 -5.08 -5.30
C GLN A 637 35.04 -4.68 -6.69
N ILE A 638 34.96 -5.63 -7.64
CA ILE A 638 34.41 -5.38 -8.97
C ILE A 638 32.90 -5.20 -8.86
N LYS A 639 32.23 -6.05 -8.08
CA LYS A 639 30.80 -5.94 -7.83
C LYS A 639 30.44 -4.58 -7.18
N GLN A 640 31.24 -4.12 -6.22
CA GLN A 640 31.07 -2.81 -5.59
C GLN A 640 31.24 -1.65 -6.59
N LYS A 641 32.25 -1.69 -7.47
CA LYS A 641 32.46 -0.69 -8.51
C LYS A 641 31.30 -0.66 -9.52
N VAL A 642 30.80 -1.83 -9.93
CA VAL A 642 29.65 -1.96 -10.83
C VAL A 642 28.39 -1.38 -10.18
N THR A 643 28.14 -1.68 -8.91
CA THR A 643 26.99 -1.16 -8.17
C THR A 643 27.06 0.35 -8.04
N ALA A 644 28.22 0.90 -7.67
CA ALA A 644 28.43 2.36 -7.56
C ALA A 644 28.21 3.09 -8.90
N ALA A 645 28.73 2.53 -10.00
CA ALA A 645 28.56 3.12 -11.34
C ALA A 645 27.10 3.06 -11.79
N LYS A 646 26.41 1.94 -11.61
CA LYS A 646 24.97 1.80 -11.91
C LYS A 646 24.12 2.77 -11.11
N TYR A 647 24.43 2.93 -9.83
CA TYR A 647 23.74 3.86 -8.95
C TYR A 647 23.86 5.31 -9.45
N LYS A 648 25.09 5.77 -9.74
CA LYS A 648 25.32 7.11 -10.29
C LYS A 648 24.61 7.34 -11.62
N ILE A 649 24.60 6.34 -12.51
CA ILE A 649 23.85 6.40 -13.76
C ILE A 649 22.37 6.58 -13.50
N SER A 650 21.80 5.77 -12.61
CA SER A 650 20.37 5.82 -12.28
C SER A 650 19.96 7.18 -11.72
N GLN A 651 20.76 7.74 -10.81
CA GLN A 651 20.53 9.07 -10.24
C GLN A 651 20.59 10.16 -11.30
N THR A 652 21.64 10.19 -12.11
CA THR A 652 21.80 11.21 -13.16
C THR A 652 20.68 11.14 -14.20
N VAL A 653 20.27 9.91 -14.60
CA VAL A 653 19.13 9.74 -15.53
C VAL A 653 17.84 10.27 -14.91
N ALA A 654 17.59 9.97 -13.63
CA ALA A 654 16.40 10.46 -12.93
C ALA A 654 16.41 11.99 -12.82
N SER A 655 17.56 12.60 -12.51
CA SER A 655 17.72 14.06 -12.44
C SER A 655 17.42 14.72 -13.79
N ILE A 656 17.98 14.22 -14.89
CA ILE A 656 17.74 14.75 -16.24
C ILE A 656 16.26 14.61 -16.64
N LYS A 657 15.62 13.48 -16.33
CA LYS A 657 14.21 13.26 -16.65
C LYS A 657 13.28 14.24 -15.93
N ASN A 658 13.68 14.74 -14.78
CA ASN A 658 12.89 15.59 -13.92
C ASN A 658 13.41 17.05 -13.85
N CYS A 659 14.39 17.45 -14.67
CA CYS A 659 14.91 18.83 -14.66
C CYS A 659 13.99 19.81 -15.39
N GLY A 660 14.13 21.10 -15.05
CA GLY A 660 13.36 22.19 -15.65
C GLY A 660 13.86 22.66 -16.99
N ASN A 661 15.11 22.34 -17.37
CA ASN A 661 15.75 22.77 -18.61
C ASN A 661 16.06 21.58 -19.54
N LYS A 662 15.04 20.76 -19.81
CA LYS A 662 15.17 19.55 -20.65
C LYS A 662 15.64 19.87 -22.09
N GLU A 663 15.26 21.00 -22.62
CA GLU A 663 15.65 21.47 -23.95
C GLU A 663 17.16 21.68 -24.10
N ASP A 664 17.85 22.05 -23.01
CA ASP A 664 19.31 22.26 -23.02
C ASP A 664 20.09 20.96 -23.26
N PHE A 665 19.45 19.81 -23.05
CA PHE A 665 20.04 18.49 -23.28
C PHE A 665 19.91 18.00 -24.74
N GLU A 666 19.05 18.60 -25.54
CA GLU A 666 18.76 18.19 -26.92
C GLU A 666 20.04 17.99 -27.74
N LYS A 667 20.83 19.05 -27.87
CA LYS A 667 22.06 19.02 -28.67
C LYS A 667 23.05 17.97 -28.20
N LEU A 668 23.27 17.87 -26.89
CA LEU A 668 24.24 16.93 -26.32
C LEU A 668 23.80 15.46 -26.47
N ILE A 669 22.51 15.19 -26.40
CA ILE A 669 21.97 13.85 -26.62
C ILE A 669 22.14 13.46 -28.10
N LEU A 670 21.76 14.34 -29.02
CA LEU A 670 21.83 14.11 -30.46
C LEU A 670 23.27 13.94 -30.93
N ASP A 671 24.16 14.83 -30.57
CA ASP A 671 25.59 14.75 -30.92
C ASP A 671 26.21 13.43 -30.44
N ARG A 672 25.90 13.02 -29.23
CA ARG A 672 26.45 11.79 -28.67
C ARG A 672 25.79 10.50 -29.22
N LEU A 673 24.50 10.53 -29.56
CA LEU A 673 23.88 9.41 -30.28
C LEU A 673 24.53 9.14 -31.63
N ASN A 674 24.93 10.20 -32.31
CA ASN A 674 25.50 10.10 -33.66
C ASN A 674 27.01 9.81 -33.64
N THR A 675 27.77 10.24 -32.61
CA THR A 675 29.23 10.17 -32.58
C THR A 675 29.80 9.00 -31.77
N LEU A 676 29.07 8.46 -30.78
CA LEU A 676 29.60 7.41 -29.89
C LEU A 676 29.41 6.02 -30.50
N ALA A 677 30.40 5.55 -31.29
CA ALA A 677 30.39 4.19 -31.81
C ALA A 677 30.60 3.08 -30.74
N ASN A 678 31.33 3.38 -29.66
CA ASN A 678 31.90 2.35 -28.78
C ASN A 678 31.23 2.17 -27.41
N ASN A 679 30.45 3.12 -26.89
CA ASN A 679 29.78 2.96 -25.60
C ASN A 679 28.29 2.59 -25.78
N LYS A 680 28.04 1.28 -25.83
CA LYS A 680 26.71 0.71 -26.08
C LYS A 680 25.73 0.97 -24.95
N VAL A 681 26.21 1.00 -23.71
CA VAL A 681 25.39 1.28 -22.51
C VAL A 681 24.90 2.73 -22.56
N LEU A 682 25.79 3.66 -22.84
CA LEU A 682 25.46 5.07 -22.95
C LEU A 682 24.45 5.33 -24.07
N LYS A 683 24.60 4.72 -25.23
CA LYS A 683 23.63 4.85 -26.33
C LYS A 683 22.22 4.46 -25.92
N GLY A 684 22.04 3.34 -25.22
CA GLY A 684 20.75 2.93 -24.72
C GLY A 684 20.13 3.95 -23.74
N ILE A 685 20.94 4.54 -22.85
CA ILE A 685 20.52 5.58 -21.92
C ILE A 685 20.12 6.86 -22.65
N LEU A 686 20.89 7.26 -23.66
CA LEU A 686 20.59 8.46 -24.45
C LEU A 686 19.28 8.33 -25.24
N ILE A 687 18.92 7.13 -25.70
CA ILE A 687 17.62 6.88 -26.32
C ILE A 687 16.49 7.05 -25.29
N ASP A 688 16.61 6.50 -24.10
CA ASP A 688 15.60 6.65 -23.03
C ASP A 688 15.43 8.13 -22.61
N LEU A 689 16.53 8.86 -22.51
CA LEU A 689 16.49 10.30 -22.24
C LEU A 689 15.87 11.07 -23.41
N GLY A 690 16.24 10.71 -24.64
CA GLY A 690 15.69 11.32 -25.85
C GLY A 690 14.17 11.16 -25.92
N ILE A 691 13.62 9.99 -25.57
CA ILE A 691 12.17 9.79 -25.49
C ILE A 691 11.54 10.74 -24.47
N ASN A 692 12.15 10.88 -23.30
CA ASN A 692 11.61 11.73 -22.22
C ASN A 692 11.60 13.22 -22.60
N ILE A 693 12.67 13.71 -23.24
CA ILE A 693 12.77 15.12 -23.63
C ILE A 693 12.16 15.41 -25.01
N TYR A 694 11.74 14.39 -25.76
CA TYR A 694 11.21 14.55 -27.13
C TYR A 694 10.14 15.63 -27.27
N PRO A 695 9.17 15.76 -26.36
CA PRO A 695 8.17 16.84 -26.43
C PRO A 695 8.76 18.24 -26.26
N ASN A 696 9.95 18.36 -25.67
CA ASN A 696 10.65 19.63 -25.42
C ASN A 696 11.70 19.92 -26.48
N MET A 697 11.98 19.00 -27.42
CA MET A 697 12.93 19.19 -28.51
C MET A 697 12.40 20.15 -29.57
N SER A 698 13.31 20.87 -30.20
CA SER A 698 13.03 21.60 -31.43
C SER A 698 12.51 20.65 -32.52
N LYS A 699 11.75 21.16 -33.50
CA LYS A 699 11.30 20.35 -34.65
C LYS A 699 12.46 19.63 -35.35
N ARG A 700 13.56 20.34 -35.56
CA ARG A 700 14.78 19.78 -36.13
C ARG A 700 15.40 18.68 -35.27
N GLY A 701 15.41 18.90 -33.96
CA GLY A 701 15.90 17.90 -32.99
C GLY A 701 15.05 16.63 -32.96
N GLN A 702 13.73 16.77 -33.03
CA GLN A 702 12.80 15.64 -33.15
C GLN A 702 13.07 14.81 -34.40
N GLU A 703 13.22 15.46 -35.57
CA GLU A 703 13.55 14.78 -36.83
C GLU A 703 14.91 14.07 -36.78
N GLU A 704 15.90 14.70 -36.17
CA GLU A 704 17.24 14.14 -36.02
C GLU A 704 17.25 12.96 -35.05
N PHE A 705 16.51 13.03 -33.95
CA PHE A 705 16.32 11.92 -33.00
C PHE A 705 15.67 10.70 -33.67
N VAL A 706 14.60 10.93 -34.44
CA VAL A 706 13.94 9.87 -35.22
C VAL A 706 14.91 9.25 -36.22
N ARG A 707 15.69 10.07 -36.95
CA ARG A 707 16.69 9.59 -37.89
C ARG A 707 17.75 8.73 -37.23
N SER A 708 18.23 9.13 -36.03
CA SER A 708 19.19 8.37 -35.23
C SER A 708 18.61 7.03 -34.80
N CYS A 709 17.37 6.99 -34.30
CA CYS A 709 16.68 5.75 -33.96
C CYS A 709 16.50 4.83 -35.19
N LYS A 710 16.09 5.34 -36.34
CA LYS A 710 15.97 4.60 -37.60
C LYS A 710 17.29 4.04 -38.10
N SER A 711 18.39 4.76 -37.94
CA SER A 711 19.72 4.27 -38.31
C SER A 711 20.14 3.05 -37.45
N ILE A 712 19.78 3.03 -36.16
CA ILE A 712 20.07 1.94 -35.25
C ILE A 712 19.25 0.67 -35.58
N VAL A 713 18.02 0.82 -36.03
CA VAL A 713 17.12 -0.29 -36.37
C VAL A 713 17.21 -0.73 -37.83
N ASN A 714 18.08 -0.15 -38.62
CA ASN A 714 18.24 -0.52 -40.04
C ASN A 714 18.78 -1.96 -40.15
N PRO A 715 18.12 -2.85 -40.93
CA PRO A 715 18.53 -4.26 -41.08
C PRO A 715 19.98 -4.47 -41.51
N SER A 716 20.53 -3.60 -42.34
CA SER A 716 21.93 -3.64 -42.81
C SER A 716 22.96 -3.35 -41.70
N VAL A 717 22.56 -2.71 -40.63
CA VAL A 717 23.42 -2.31 -39.50
C VAL A 717 23.28 -3.25 -38.30
N MET A 718 22.12 -3.92 -38.17
CA MET A 718 21.77 -4.76 -37.03
C MET A 718 22.67 -5.98 -36.78
N GLY A 719 23.40 -6.43 -37.83
CA GLY A 719 24.21 -7.67 -37.78
C GLY A 719 25.55 -7.55 -37.07
N ASN A 720 26.12 -6.37 -36.91
CA ASN A 720 27.57 -6.24 -36.72
C ASN A 720 28.04 -5.39 -35.55
N ASN A 721 27.53 -5.38 -34.40
CA ASN A 721 28.14 -4.74 -33.22
C ASN A 721 27.19 -3.89 -32.30
N LEU A 722 25.89 -3.93 -32.48
CA LEU A 722 24.98 -3.23 -31.60
C LEU A 722 24.56 -4.10 -30.40
N ASN A 723 24.43 -3.48 -29.23
CA ASN A 723 23.91 -4.15 -28.06
C ASN A 723 22.40 -4.41 -28.23
N LYS A 724 21.94 -5.59 -27.85
CA LYS A 724 20.51 -5.96 -27.86
C LYS A 724 19.64 -4.89 -27.18
N ASP A 725 20.07 -4.36 -26.06
CA ASP A 725 19.35 -3.31 -25.30
C ASP A 725 19.20 -2.02 -26.12
N THR A 726 20.26 -1.56 -26.81
CA THR A 726 20.21 -0.35 -27.63
C THR A 726 19.22 -0.45 -28.79
N VAL A 727 19.21 -1.59 -29.49
CA VAL A 727 18.28 -1.84 -30.59
C VAL A 727 16.84 -1.91 -30.09
N THR A 728 16.63 -2.63 -28.98
CA THR A 728 15.31 -2.72 -28.32
C THR A 728 14.76 -1.32 -27.98
N LYS A 729 15.58 -0.48 -27.36
CA LYS A 729 15.18 0.89 -26.99
C LYS A 729 14.89 1.77 -28.20
N ALA A 730 15.66 1.63 -29.27
CA ALA A 730 15.38 2.39 -30.50
C ALA A 730 14.07 1.96 -31.15
N VAL A 731 13.76 0.65 -31.19
CA VAL A 731 12.46 0.17 -31.67
C VAL A 731 11.30 0.70 -30.81
N VAL A 732 11.45 0.62 -29.48
CA VAL A 732 10.43 1.13 -28.55
C VAL A 732 10.25 2.63 -28.68
N ALA A 733 11.36 3.38 -28.87
CA ALA A 733 11.31 4.82 -29.06
C ALA A 733 10.43 5.22 -30.25
N LEU A 734 10.62 4.57 -31.41
CA LEU A 734 9.84 4.88 -32.62
C LEU A 734 8.33 4.65 -32.44
N GLY A 735 7.93 3.64 -31.66
CA GLY A 735 6.52 3.42 -31.29
C GLY A 735 5.99 4.50 -30.33
N GLN A 736 6.71 4.78 -29.25
CA GLN A 736 6.27 5.71 -28.20
C GLN A 736 6.15 7.16 -28.65
N ILE A 737 7.08 7.60 -29.50
CA ILE A 737 7.03 8.97 -30.09
C ILE A 737 6.04 9.07 -31.25
N LYS A 738 5.35 8.00 -31.61
CA LYS A 738 4.36 7.90 -32.69
C LYS A 738 4.90 8.34 -34.06
N ASP A 739 6.13 7.91 -34.38
CA ASP A 739 6.70 8.19 -35.73
C ASP A 739 6.10 7.22 -36.77
N TYR A 740 4.99 7.59 -37.35
CA TYR A 740 4.29 6.83 -38.39
C TYR A 740 5.16 6.56 -39.65
N SER A 741 6.17 7.36 -39.89
CA SER A 741 7.10 7.14 -40.99
C SER A 741 8.03 5.93 -40.80
N SER A 742 8.05 5.36 -39.61
CA SER A 742 8.80 4.15 -39.28
C SER A 742 8.06 2.84 -39.55
N VAL A 743 6.78 2.86 -39.90
CA VAL A 743 5.99 1.65 -40.19
C VAL A 743 6.69 0.74 -41.20
N GLY A 744 7.12 1.28 -42.36
CA GLY A 744 7.76 0.46 -43.40
C GLY A 744 9.10 -0.14 -43.01
N ILE A 745 9.87 0.48 -42.11
CA ILE A 745 11.12 -0.13 -41.57
C ILE A 745 10.82 -1.24 -40.59
N LEU A 746 9.83 -1.05 -39.74
CA LEU A 746 9.40 -2.08 -38.77
C LEU A 746 8.78 -3.31 -39.48
N GLU A 747 8.01 -3.11 -40.54
CA GLU A 747 7.50 -4.20 -41.38
C GLU A 747 8.60 -5.05 -42.01
N LYS A 748 9.66 -4.40 -42.52
CA LYS A 748 10.81 -5.09 -43.07
C LYS A 748 11.55 -5.90 -42.00
N LEU A 749 11.60 -5.40 -40.76
CA LEU A 749 12.24 -6.06 -39.64
C LEU A 749 11.46 -7.29 -39.14
N ILE A 750 10.16 -7.31 -39.18
CA ILE A 750 9.33 -8.47 -38.81
C ILE A 750 9.70 -9.70 -39.65
N ASN A 751 10.00 -9.52 -40.92
CA ASN A 751 10.33 -10.59 -41.87
C ASN A 751 11.83 -10.91 -41.93
N ASN A 752 12.66 -10.22 -41.13
CA ASN A 752 14.11 -10.41 -41.15
C ASN A 752 14.54 -11.39 -40.07
N GLY A 753 15.13 -12.54 -40.47
CA GLY A 753 15.58 -13.58 -39.52
C GLY A 753 16.56 -13.08 -38.48
N SER A 754 17.44 -12.12 -38.81
CA SER A 754 18.39 -11.51 -37.84
C SER A 754 17.72 -10.62 -36.81
N ALA A 755 16.51 -10.16 -37.04
CA ALA A 755 15.72 -9.36 -36.11
C ALA A 755 14.85 -10.18 -35.16
N ARG A 756 14.89 -11.53 -35.24
CA ARG A 756 14.03 -12.44 -34.44
C ARG A 756 14.12 -12.20 -32.94
N ILE A 757 15.28 -11.86 -32.41
CA ILE A 757 15.47 -11.56 -30.98
C ILE A 757 14.80 -10.26 -30.51
N TYR A 758 14.35 -9.42 -31.44
CA TYR A 758 13.67 -8.16 -31.18
C TYR A 758 12.19 -8.20 -31.54
N ILE A 759 11.69 -9.35 -32.03
CA ILE A 759 10.37 -9.49 -32.65
C ILE A 759 9.25 -8.93 -31.76
N THR A 760 9.30 -9.17 -30.47
CA THR A 760 8.30 -8.70 -29.50
C THR A 760 8.20 -7.18 -29.48
N ASN A 761 9.34 -6.48 -29.44
CA ASN A 761 9.36 -5.03 -29.39
C ASN A 761 8.98 -4.41 -30.73
N ILE A 762 9.36 -5.07 -31.85
CA ILE A 762 8.97 -4.66 -33.20
C ILE A 762 7.45 -4.76 -33.36
N VAL A 763 6.87 -5.90 -32.95
CA VAL A 763 5.43 -6.14 -33.00
C VAL A 763 4.68 -5.10 -32.15
N ARG A 764 5.19 -4.80 -30.96
CA ARG A 764 4.60 -3.78 -30.09
C ARG A 764 4.66 -2.39 -30.75
N ALA A 765 5.82 -1.94 -31.20
CA ALA A 765 5.99 -0.63 -31.82
C ALA A 765 5.14 -0.50 -33.08
N LEU A 766 5.10 -1.53 -33.94
CA LEU A 766 4.27 -1.55 -35.13
C LEU A 766 2.78 -1.49 -34.80
N GLY A 767 2.34 -2.17 -33.77
CA GLY A 767 0.95 -2.13 -33.32
C GLY A 767 0.54 -0.77 -32.75
N GLU A 768 1.45 -0.06 -32.07
CA GLU A 768 1.21 1.31 -31.61
C GLU A 768 1.09 2.29 -32.78
N LEU A 769 1.82 2.05 -33.88
CA LEU A 769 1.84 2.91 -35.08
C LEU A 769 0.78 2.53 -36.12
N SER A 770 0.53 1.26 -36.31
CA SER A 770 -0.38 0.72 -37.33
C SER A 770 -1.14 -0.49 -36.83
N PRO A 771 -2.19 -0.29 -36.01
CA PRO A 771 -2.96 -1.38 -35.40
C PRO A 771 -3.61 -2.36 -36.38
N ASP A 772 -3.97 -1.90 -37.58
CA ASP A 772 -4.59 -2.67 -38.65
C ASP A 772 -3.59 -3.25 -39.67
N ASN A 773 -2.32 -3.33 -39.31
CA ASN A 773 -1.25 -3.75 -40.21
C ASN A 773 -1.38 -5.24 -40.56
N ASN A 774 -1.48 -5.54 -41.86
CA ASN A 774 -1.67 -6.89 -42.39
C ASN A 774 -0.45 -7.81 -42.14
N ILE A 775 0.76 -7.28 -42.12
CA ILE A 775 1.99 -8.04 -41.84
C ILE A 775 2.03 -8.42 -40.37
N LEU A 776 1.67 -7.49 -39.52
CA LEU A 776 1.52 -7.73 -38.08
C LEU A 776 0.52 -8.85 -37.79
N ALA A 777 -0.65 -8.77 -38.42
CA ALA A 777 -1.72 -9.75 -38.24
C ALA A 777 -1.37 -11.13 -38.80
N LYS A 778 -0.72 -11.19 -39.97
CA LYS A 778 -0.22 -12.44 -40.54
C LYS A 778 0.81 -13.11 -39.62
N ARG A 779 1.74 -12.35 -39.09
CA ARG A 779 2.76 -12.87 -38.17
C ARG A 779 2.17 -13.33 -36.85
N PHE A 780 1.14 -12.65 -36.35
CA PHE A 780 0.41 -13.07 -35.16
C PHE A 780 -0.33 -14.42 -35.36
N LEU A 781 -0.90 -14.62 -36.55
CA LEU A 781 -1.54 -15.87 -36.93
C LEU A 781 -0.53 -17.01 -37.08
N GLU A 782 0.61 -16.79 -37.74
CA GLU A 782 1.68 -17.77 -37.89
C GLU A 782 2.20 -18.25 -36.52
N LEU A 783 2.41 -17.33 -35.60
CA LEU A 783 2.86 -17.64 -34.23
C LEU A 783 1.81 -18.38 -33.39
N SER A 784 0.52 -18.19 -33.67
CA SER A 784 -0.57 -18.89 -32.99
C SER A 784 -0.87 -20.27 -33.56
N MET A 785 -0.40 -20.59 -34.78
CA MET A 785 -0.59 -21.89 -35.42
C MET A 785 0.54 -22.89 -35.20
N ASP A 786 1.75 -22.40 -34.91
CA ASP A 786 2.95 -23.25 -34.84
C ASP A 786 3.17 -23.87 -33.49
N ASN A 787 2.29 -24.21 -32.65
CA ASN A 787 2.49 -24.92 -31.35
C ASN A 787 3.88 -24.80 -30.69
N VAL A 788 4.71 -23.90 -31.18
CA VAL A 788 5.93 -23.44 -30.56
C VAL A 788 5.47 -22.61 -29.37
N GLU A 789 5.92 -22.91 -28.18
CA GLU A 789 5.78 -22.12 -26.95
C GLU A 789 5.54 -20.67 -27.33
N ILE A 790 4.28 -20.24 -27.21
CA ILE A 790 3.92 -18.83 -27.47
C ILE A 790 4.82 -18.07 -26.53
N ASP A 791 5.81 -17.40 -27.10
CA ASP A 791 6.76 -16.63 -26.34
C ASP A 791 5.93 -15.83 -25.34
N PRO A 792 6.10 -16.04 -23.99
CA PRO A 792 5.32 -15.36 -22.96
C PRO A 792 5.27 -13.84 -23.18
N TYR A 793 6.27 -13.32 -23.89
CA TYR A 793 6.34 -11.94 -24.32
C TYR A 793 5.32 -11.57 -25.41
N ILE A 794 5.02 -12.46 -26.35
CA ILE A 794 3.99 -12.21 -27.38
C ILE A 794 2.61 -12.25 -26.75
N TYR A 795 2.40 -13.09 -25.74
CA TYR A 795 1.19 -13.08 -24.93
C TYR A 795 1.07 -11.79 -24.09
N ALA A 796 2.14 -11.31 -23.48
CA ALA A 796 2.18 -10.05 -22.76
C ALA A 796 1.95 -8.84 -23.69
N VAL A 797 2.46 -8.89 -24.92
CA VAL A 797 2.20 -7.88 -25.97
C VAL A 797 0.74 -7.92 -26.41
N GLY A 798 0.15 -9.09 -26.60
CA GLY A 798 -1.28 -9.25 -26.87
C GLY A 798 -2.16 -8.73 -25.73
N LYS A 799 -1.68 -8.79 -24.48
CA LYS A 799 -2.37 -8.23 -23.30
C LYS A 799 -2.22 -6.71 -23.17
N SER A 800 -1.12 -6.12 -23.66
CA SER A 800 -0.89 -4.67 -23.66
C SER A 800 -1.58 -3.95 -24.84
N PHE A 801 -1.88 -4.63 -25.91
CA PHE A 801 -2.82 -4.19 -26.93
C PHE A 801 -4.23 -4.38 -26.40
N SER A 802 -5.07 -3.35 -26.47
CA SER A 802 -6.48 -3.55 -26.19
C SER A 802 -6.96 -4.77 -26.96
N ARG A 803 -7.63 -5.71 -26.31
CA ARG A 803 -8.21 -6.92 -26.91
C ARG A 803 -9.01 -6.63 -28.21
N GLU A 804 -9.47 -5.40 -28.38
CA GLU A 804 -10.17 -4.89 -29.53
C GLU A 804 -9.28 -4.76 -30.77
N VAL A 805 -8.05 -4.29 -30.63
CA VAL A 805 -7.13 -4.04 -31.75
C VAL A 805 -6.61 -5.37 -32.32
N SER A 806 -6.16 -6.29 -31.47
CA SER A 806 -5.71 -7.61 -31.91
C SER A 806 -6.87 -8.46 -32.46
N GLY A 807 -8.07 -8.33 -31.88
CA GLY A 807 -9.27 -9.03 -32.37
C GLY A 807 -9.75 -8.53 -33.72
N ARG A 808 -9.66 -7.23 -34.04
CA ARG A 808 -10.00 -6.67 -35.33
C ARG A 808 -9.00 -7.12 -36.40
N THR A 809 -7.73 -7.09 -36.11
CA THR A 809 -6.65 -7.48 -37.02
C THR A 809 -6.73 -8.96 -37.36
N VAL A 810 -6.97 -9.84 -36.39
CA VAL A 810 -7.14 -11.29 -36.61
C VAL A 810 -8.45 -11.60 -37.35
N LYS A 811 -9.55 -10.90 -37.06
CA LYS A 811 -10.84 -11.08 -37.81
C LYS A 811 -10.71 -10.65 -39.27
N ARG A 812 -9.91 -9.60 -39.56
CA ARG A 812 -9.70 -9.14 -40.93
C ARG A 812 -8.91 -10.12 -41.81
N LEU A 813 -8.01 -10.89 -41.21
CA LEU A 813 -7.23 -11.91 -41.95
C LEU A 813 -7.93 -13.27 -42.06
N LYS A 814 -8.91 -13.55 -41.20
CA LYS A 814 -9.76 -14.74 -41.33
C LYS A 814 -10.89 -14.59 -42.35
N ARG A 815 -11.14 -13.40 -42.84
CA ARG A 815 -11.95 -13.08 -44.02
C ARG A 815 -11.08 -13.03 -45.27
#